data_ab04d1feffe4b667bfd4672112a62f11
#
_entry.id   ab04d1feffe4b667bfd4672112a62f11
#
_cell.length_a   1.000
_cell.length_b   1.000
_cell.length_c   1.000
_cell.angle_alpha   90.00
_cell.angle_beta   90.00
_cell.angle_gamma   90.00
#
_symmetry.space_group_name_H-M   'P 1'
#
loop_
_entity.id
_entity.type
_entity.pdbx_description
1 polymer ?
#
loop_
_entity_poly.entity_id
_entity_poly.type
_entity_poly.pdbx_seq_one_letter_code
_entity_poly.pdbx_strand_id
1 'polypeptide(L)'
;MKINMIIYLKHYQKLILMHKIILALIIIFVISSCKKNKPMKFDETLLPPKAEVIPYQLKKHGDIRIDNYYWMKERLNPEVIDYLERENDYYGKMTENSSSFKKDLFNEMKGRIKQDDESVPYFYNGYWYITRFEKNKQYPIYTRRKDSLAAKEEILFDCNKMAKGFDFFRLVGLNVSPDNNKISYGIDTESRRKYTLFVKDLTTDKVLNTKIENTTGGTAWAGDSTHLFYVKKNPKTLRSEKVYRHNIYKSDSVDPLIFDEKDETFSVYVRESKSGEYIFISSYSSLTTETQFLRANEPLLDFKIIQKRTQNLEYSVEHFEDHFYILNNKDNALNYKISKAPVKNPSTDHWIDLLKHRDEVLIEDFEIFKDHWVVTERQNGLTKFKIKRWDGSEDYFLPISGETYTMYGSYNPGFETDKFRFVFTSLSTPSTVFEYNMTSKTKELLKQNKVIDNNFEIDNYKEKRLWVKSRDNIKIPVSLVFRKNLEINSKTPLLLYAYGSYGSTIDPSFSSARLSLLDRGFIYAIAHVRGGEYLGRKWYDEGKMLNKKNTFNDFIDVSKFLINEGYTSSEHLHALGGSAGGLLMGVILNDSPELYKSVTAAVPFVDVITTMLDESIPLTTGEYDEWGNPNKKEFYDYILSYSPYDNIKEQDYPNILVTAGYHDSQVQYWEPAKWVAKMRKMKKDNNLLFLVTNMDAGHSGASGRFDNLKETAKEYAFILQLEGKTN
;
A
#
# COMPACT_ATOMS: atom_id res chain seq x y z
N MET A 1 11.19 -87.10 14.17
CA MET A 1 10.01 -86.15 14.21
C MET A 1 10.05 -85.15 15.38
N LYS A 2 10.56 -85.45 16.53
CA LYS A 2 10.57 -84.49 17.69
C LYS A 2 11.58 -83.35 17.63
N ILE A 3 12.68 -83.46 16.86
CA ILE A 3 13.72 -82.41 16.77
C ILE A 3 13.27 -81.24 15.83
N ASN A 4 12.59 -81.56 14.75
CA ASN A 4 12.10 -80.52 13.78
C ASN A 4 10.97 -79.70 14.37
N MET A 5 10.19 -80.23 15.31
CA MET A 5 9.11 -79.51 15.97
C MET A 5 9.63 -78.46 17.00
N ILE A 6 10.73 -78.69 17.63
CA ILE A 6 11.37 -77.79 18.60
C ILE A 6 12.04 -76.58 17.87
N ILE A 7 12.61 -76.86 16.68
CA ILE A 7 13.20 -75.76 15.85
C ILE A 7 12.11 -74.87 15.28
N TYR A 8 10.98 -75.41 14.88
CA TYR A 8 9.82 -74.67 14.40
C TYR A 8 9.20 -73.80 15.50
N LEU A 9 9.05 -74.31 16.71
CA LEU A 9 8.53 -73.55 17.85
C LEU A 9 9.47 -72.40 18.29
N LYS A 10 10.79 -72.59 18.26
CA LYS A 10 11.77 -71.55 18.54
C LYS A 10 11.75 -70.44 17.46
N HIS A 11 11.57 -70.81 16.20
CA HIS A 11 11.41 -69.81 15.07
C HIS A 11 10.12 -69.02 15.23
N TYR A 12 9.02 -69.65 15.58
CA TYR A 12 7.72 -69.02 15.78
C TYR A 12 7.73 -68.08 16.99
N GLN A 13 8.38 -68.45 18.07
CA GLN A 13 8.57 -67.56 19.22
C GLN A 13 9.45 -66.34 18.91
N LYS A 14 10.51 -66.51 18.11
CA LYS A 14 11.34 -65.39 17.63
C LYS A 14 10.54 -64.42 16.71
N LEU A 15 9.69 -64.96 15.85
CA LEU A 15 8.84 -64.16 14.97
C LEU A 15 7.79 -63.32 15.76
N ILE A 16 7.17 -63.95 16.79
CA ILE A 16 6.22 -63.24 17.67
C ILE A 16 6.93 -62.16 18.51
N LEU A 17 8.16 -62.43 18.96
CA LEU A 17 8.94 -61.45 19.73
C LEU A 17 9.36 -60.28 18.83
N MET A 18 9.78 -60.55 17.59
CA MET A 18 10.07 -59.50 16.60
C MET A 18 8.85 -58.63 16.27
N HIS A 19 7.67 -59.24 16.07
CA HIS A 19 6.44 -58.48 15.85
C HIS A 19 6.05 -57.62 17.05
N LYS A 20 6.23 -58.12 18.28
CA LYS A 20 5.99 -57.31 19.51
C LYS A 20 6.97 -56.16 19.64
N ILE A 21 8.24 -56.36 19.27
CA ILE A 21 9.26 -55.28 19.28
C ILE A 21 8.95 -54.24 18.19
N ILE A 22 8.58 -54.66 16.98
CA ILE A 22 8.18 -53.73 15.90
C ILE A 22 6.92 -52.95 16.27
N LEU A 23 5.93 -53.62 16.89
CA LEU A 23 4.73 -52.93 17.36
C LEU A 23 5.03 -51.92 18.49
N ALA A 24 5.92 -52.28 19.43
CA ALA A 24 6.37 -51.38 20.48
C ALA A 24 7.16 -50.17 19.93
N LEU A 25 8.02 -50.39 18.92
CA LEU A 25 8.73 -49.32 18.22
C LEU A 25 7.80 -48.41 17.43
N ILE A 26 6.77 -48.96 16.78
CA ILE A 26 5.74 -48.18 16.11
C ILE A 26 4.91 -47.33 17.09
N ILE A 27 4.55 -47.90 18.25
CA ILE A 27 3.83 -47.20 19.31
C ILE A 27 4.72 -46.09 19.92
N ILE A 28 6.02 -46.33 20.13
CA ILE A 28 6.96 -45.29 20.58
C ILE A 28 7.15 -44.21 19.55
N PHE A 29 7.16 -44.53 18.23
CA PHE A 29 7.25 -43.58 17.15
C PHE A 29 5.97 -42.72 17.01
N VAL A 30 4.79 -43.32 17.22
CA VAL A 30 3.49 -42.61 17.22
C VAL A 30 3.35 -41.71 18.45
N ILE A 31 3.84 -42.14 19.62
CA ILE A 31 3.83 -41.30 20.84
C ILE A 31 4.87 -40.19 20.77
N SER A 32 6.04 -40.40 20.11
CA SER A 32 7.04 -39.33 19.85
C SER A 32 6.59 -38.31 18.82
N SER A 33 5.69 -38.70 17.91
CA SER A 33 5.16 -37.82 16.86
C SER A 33 4.03 -36.89 17.34
N CYS A 34 3.43 -37.18 18.51
CA CYS A 34 2.44 -36.30 19.16
C CYS A 34 3.09 -35.47 20.27
N LYS A 35 4.12 -34.68 19.94
CA LYS A 35 4.36 -33.47 20.72
C LYS A 35 3.23 -32.50 20.39
N LYS A 36 2.13 -32.54 21.15
CA LYS A 36 1.25 -31.37 21.25
C LYS A 36 2.13 -30.23 21.72
N ASN A 37 2.54 -29.38 20.79
CA ASN A 37 3.20 -28.14 21.15
C ASN A 37 2.23 -27.41 22.09
N LYS A 38 2.64 -27.19 23.32
CA LYS A 38 1.91 -26.33 24.22
C LYS A 38 1.86 -24.93 23.52
N PRO A 39 0.72 -24.25 23.50
CA PRO A 39 0.68 -22.90 23.01
C PRO A 39 1.79 -22.10 23.68
N MET A 40 2.57 -21.35 22.92
CA MET A 40 3.59 -20.47 23.45
C MET A 40 2.90 -19.48 24.37
N LYS A 41 3.26 -19.50 25.67
CA LYS A 41 2.69 -18.59 26.65
C LYS A 41 3.52 -17.32 26.67
N PHE A 42 2.84 -16.19 26.68
CA PHE A 42 3.42 -14.89 26.99
C PHE A 42 3.79 -14.86 28.50
N ASP A 43 4.81 -14.09 28.86
CA ASP A 43 5.22 -13.96 30.26
C ASP A 43 4.30 -12.95 31.00
N GLU A 44 3.23 -13.46 31.59
CA GLU A 44 2.24 -12.67 32.31
C GLU A 44 2.80 -12.00 33.61
N THR A 45 4.04 -12.27 34.00
CA THR A 45 4.67 -11.67 35.17
C THR A 45 5.29 -10.30 34.88
N LEU A 46 5.53 -10.00 33.59
CA LEU A 46 6.11 -8.74 33.16
C LEU A 46 5.04 -7.63 33.16
N LEU A 47 5.37 -6.54 33.84
CA LEU A 47 4.51 -5.37 33.86
C LEU A 47 4.81 -4.45 32.66
N PRO A 48 3.76 -3.97 31.97
CA PRO A 48 3.94 -3.03 30.86
C PRO A 48 4.48 -1.68 31.34
N PRO A 49 5.20 -0.96 30.46
CA PRO A 49 5.65 0.40 30.74
C PRO A 49 4.49 1.34 31.10
N LYS A 50 4.74 2.25 32.02
CA LYS A 50 3.79 3.32 32.37
C LYS A 50 4.32 4.63 31.82
N ALA A 51 3.45 5.35 31.10
CA ALA A 51 3.69 6.71 30.68
C ALA A 51 3.31 7.69 31.80
N GLU A 52 4.06 8.76 31.92
CA GLU A 52 3.73 9.84 32.86
C GLU A 52 2.43 10.52 32.44
N VAL A 53 1.62 10.89 33.44
CA VAL A 53 0.36 11.59 33.27
C VAL A 53 0.57 13.08 33.50
N ILE A 54 0.66 13.88 32.44
CA ILE A 54 0.83 15.33 32.49
C ILE A 54 -0.38 15.98 31.80
N PRO A 55 -1.39 16.44 32.56
CA PRO A 55 -2.61 16.99 31.96
C PRO A 55 -2.34 18.23 31.12
N TYR A 56 -2.78 18.22 29.88
CA TYR A 56 -2.73 19.38 29.00
C TYR A 56 -4.12 19.73 28.47
N GLN A 57 -4.49 21.01 28.52
CA GLN A 57 -5.82 21.46 28.09
C GLN A 57 -5.81 21.89 26.61
N LEU A 58 -6.64 21.26 25.82
CA LEU A 58 -6.92 21.59 24.43
C LEU A 58 -8.30 22.26 24.33
N LYS A 59 -8.34 23.53 23.93
CA LYS A 59 -9.58 24.33 23.89
C LYS A 59 -9.98 24.62 22.43
N LYS A 60 -11.19 24.26 22.03
CA LYS A 60 -11.75 24.57 20.70
C LYS A 60 -13.27 24.62 20.78
N HIS A 61 -13.89 25.60 20.12
CA HIS A 61 -15.35 25.78 20.02
C HIS A 61 -16.12 25.79 21.38
N GLY A 62 -15.47 26.21 22.46
CA GLY A 62 -16.04 26.16 23.81
C GLY A 62 -15.89 24.80 24.51
N ASP A 63 -15.37 23.79 23.83
CA ASP A 63 -15.01 22.48 24.40
C ASP A 63 -13.59 22.51 25.00
N ILE A 64 -13.39 21.69 26.04
CA ILE A 64 -12.10 21.54 26.74
C ILE A 64 -11.80 20.04 26.81
N ARG A 65 -10.86 19.57 25.99
CA ARG A 65 -10.31 18.22 26.06
C ARG A 65 -9.07 18.19 26.95
N ILE A 66 -8.95 17.19 27.82
CA ILE A 66 -7.76 16.94 28.62
C ILE A 66 -6.96 15.82 28.01
N ASP A 67 -5.74 16.14 27.57
CA ASP A 67 -4.80 15.19 27.01
C ASP A 67 -3.63 14.97 28.00
N ASN A 68 -3.65 13.84 28.66
CA ASN A 68 -2.65 13.48 29.68
C ASN A 68 -1.28 13.09 29.09
N TYR A 69 -1.22 12.88 27.78
CA TYR A 69 -0.03 12.39 27.08
C TYR A 69 0.41 13.32 25.95
N TYR A 70 -0.07 14.56 25.94
CA TYR A 70 0.26 15.56 24.91
C TYR A 70 1.77 15.81 24.79
N TRP A 71 2.52 15.67 25.90
CA TRP A 71 3.97 15.81 25.95
C TRP A 71 4.72 14.85 25.00
N MET A 72 4.12 13.72 24.61
CA MET A 72 4.72 12.78 23.65
C MET A 72 4.88 13.38 22.24
N LYS A 73 4.30 14.54 21.94
CA LYS A 73 4.53 15.27 20.68
C LYS A 73 5.96 15.82 20.56
N GLU A 74 6.66 15.99 21.69
CA GLU A 74 8.01 16.55 21.74
C GLU A 74 9.06 15.51 21.30
N ARG A 75 9.23 15.39 19.96
CA ARG A 75 10.01 14.33 19.30
C ARG A 75 11.41 14.11 19.87
N LEU A 76 12.13 15.20 20.20
CA LEU A 76 13.51 15.16 20.69
C LEU A 76 13.61 15.08 22.23
N ASN A 77 12.49 15.00 22.93
CA ASN A 77 12.48 14.83 24.37
C ASN A 77 13.01 13.42 24.73
N PRO A 78 14.09 13.32 25.55
CA PRO A 78 14.65 12.02 25.94
C PRO A 78 13.64 11.08 26.61
N GLU A 79 12.67 11.61 27.36
CA GLU A 79 11.63 10.83 28.04
C GLU A 79 10.67 10.16 27.04
N VAL A 80 10.43 10.82 25.88
CA VAL A 80 9.64 10.22 24.80
C VAL A 80 10.39 9.04 24.18
N ILE A 81 11.68 9.23 23.88
CA ILE A 81 12.53 8.18 23.31
C ILE A 81 12.62 7.00 24.27
N ASP A 82 12.90 7.26 25.55
CA ASP A 82 12.95 6.24 26.60
C ASP A 82 11.62 5.46 26.72
N TYR A 83 10.48 6.16 26.66
CA TYR A 83 9.17 5.49 26.71
C TYR A 83 8.98 4.54 25.52
N LEU A 84 9.30 4.98 24.30
CA LEU A 84 9.17 4.15 23.10
C LEU A 84 10.12 2.94 23.14
N GLU A 85 11.35 3.11 23.62
CA GLU A 85 12.32 2.04 23.78
C GLU A 85 11.87 1.04 24.86
N ARG A 86 11.32 1.50 25.98
CA ARG A 86 10.75 0.61 27.02
C ARG A 86 9.55 -0.19 26.52
N GLU A 87 8.71 0.37 25.62
CA GLU A 87 7.63 -0.37 24.97
C GLU A 87 8.19 -1.46 24.03
N ASN A 88 9.23 -1.14 23.26
CA ASN A 88 9.92 -2.11 22.42
C ASN A 88 10.55 -3.24 23.24
N ASP A 89 11.20 -2.91 24.36
CA ASP A 89 11.79 -3.88 25.29
C ASP A 89 10.73 -4.77 25.93
N TYR A 90 9.60 -4.19 26.36
CA TYR A 90 8.47 -4.94 26.89
C TYR A 90 7.96 -5.96 25.87
N TYR A 91 7.69 -5.53 24.63
CA TYR A 91 7.31 -6.44 23.55
C TYR A 91 8.36 -7.53 23.34
N GLY A 92 9.65 -7.17 23.30
CA GLY A 92 10.76 -8.10 23.12
C GLY A 92 10.77 -9.20 24.19
N LYS A 93 10.69 -8.81 25.45
CA LYS A 93 10.67 -9.74 26.62
C LYS A 93 9.41 -10.61 26.63
N MET A 94 8.23 -10.00 26.43
CA MET A 94 6.95 -10.74 26.37
C MET A 94 6.91 -11.79 25.27
N THR A 95 7.62 -11.57 24.17
CA THR A 95 7.64 -12.45 23.00
C THR A 95 8.97 -13.19 22.81
N GLU A 96 9.84 -13.23 23.82
CA GLU A 96 11.16 -13.87 23.74
C GLU A 96 11.04 -15.36 23.38
N ASN A 97 10.12 -16.07 24.01
CA ASN A 97 9.85 -17.49 23.75
C ASN A 97 9.41 -17.77 22.30
N SER A 98 8.97 -16.77 21.57
CA SER A 98 8.58 -16.88 20.15
C SER A 98 9.61 -16.34 19.16
N SER A 99 10.78 -15.92 19.63
CA SER A 99 11.81 -15.32 18.77
C SER A 99 12.28 -16.27 17.67
N SER A 100 12.40 -17.58 17.98
CA SER A 100 12.69 -18.61 16.98
C SER A 100 11.57 -18.68 15.93
N PHE A 101 10.32 -18.77 16.37
CA PHE A 101 9.17 -18.84 15.45
C PHE A 101 9.06 -17.60 14.55
N LYS A 102 9.25 -16.39 15.09
CA LYS A 102 9.27 -15.15 14.28
C LYS A 102 10.35 -15.20 13.20
N LYS A 103 11.54 -15.69 13.55
CA LYS A 103 12.66 -15.86 12.62
C LYS A 103 12.36 -16.92 11.56
N ASP A 104 11.76 -18.03 11.94
CA ASP A 104 11.40 -19.11 11.03
C ASP A 104 10.31 -18.66 10.07
N LEU A 105 9.30 -17.94 10.55
CA LEU A 105 8.24 -17.36 9.74
C LEU A 105 8.80 -16.32 8.74
N PHE A 106 9.71 -15.46 9.17
CA PHE A 106 10.42 -14.55 8.27
C PHE A 106 11.21 -15.31 7.19
N ASN A 107 11.95 -16.36 7.59
CA ASN A 107 12.71 -17.17 6.63
C ASN A 107 11.79 -17.92 5.65
N GLU A 108 10.64 -18.39 6.10
CA GLU A 108 9.59 -19.01 5.28
C GLU A 108 9.07 -18.02 4.23
N MET A 109 8.70 -16.80 4.64
CA MET A 109 8.23 -15.73 3.73
C MET A 109 9.32 -15.34 2.73
N LYS A 110 10.54 -15.11 3.21
CA LYS A 110 11.70 -14.78 2.38
C LYS A 110 12.04 -15.91 1.40
N GLY A 111 11.93 -17.17 1.85
CA GLY A 111 12.22 -18.35 1.05
C GLY A 111 11.29 -18.50 -0.17
N ARG A 112 10.05 -18.03 -0.06
CA ARG A 112 9.08 -18.05 -1.17
C ARG A 112 9.38 -17.04 -2.28
N ILE A 113 10.25 -16.07 -2.05
CA ILE A 113 10.61 -15.05 -3.04
C ILE A 113 11.75 -15.57 -3.91
N LYS A 114 11.58 -15.55 -5.24
CA LYS A 114 12.68 -15.73 -6.19
C LYS A 114 13.68 -14.59 -6.01
N GLN A 115 14.84 -14.89 -5.41
CA GLN A 115 15.78 -13.86 -4.98
C GLN A 115 16.63 -13.31 -6.12
N ASP A 116 17.00 -14.15 -7.08
CA ASP A 116 17.70 -13.78 -8.30
C ASP A 116 16.64 -13.64 -9.41
N ASP A 117 16.16 -12.42 -9.59
CA ASP A 117 15.01 -12.14 -10.46
C ASP A 117 15.16 -10.80 -11.18
N GLU A 118 14.48 -10.67 -12.30
CA GLU A 118 14.47 -9.45 -13.12
C GLU A 118 13.06 -9.08 -13.57
N SER A 119 12.83 -7.81 -13.84
CA SER A 119 11.58 -7.32 -14.44
C SER A 119 11.42 -7.83 -15.86
N VAL A 120 10.19 -7.77 -16.40
CA VAL A 120 10.00 -7.82 -17.87
C VAL A 120 10.73 -6.60 -18.45
N PRO A 121 11.64 -6.78 -19.43
CA PRO A 121 12.31 -5.65 -20.08
C PRO A 121 11.30 -4.76 -20.84
N TYR A 122 11.49 -3.44 -20.79
CA TYR A 122 10.73 -2.53 -21.63
C TYR A 122 11.65 -1.71 -22.52
N PHE A 123 11.18 -1.44 -23.74
CA PHE A 123 11.93 -0.64 -24.71
C PHE A 123 11.44 0.81 -24.69
N TYR A 124 12.38 1.74 -24.55
CA TYR A 124 12.09 3.17 -24.61
C TYR A 124 13.30 3.93 -25.17
N ASN A 125 13.05 4.77 -26.16
CA ASN A 125 14.02 5.70 -26.75
C ASN A 125 15.37 5.05 -27.06
N GLY A 126 15.35 3.89 -27.79
CA GLY A 126 16.54 3.16 -28.23
C GLY A 126 17.22 2.27 -27.19
N TYR A 127 16.63 2.13 -26.00
CA TYR A 127 17.18 1.28 -24.94
C TYR A 127 16.15 0.33 -24.35
N TRP A 128 16.63 -0.86 -23.98
CA TRP A 128 15.91 -1.83 -23.15
C TRP A 128 16.26 -1.60 -21.67
N TYR A 129 15.28 -1.31 -20.84
CA TYR A 129 15.46 -1.10 -19.41
C TYR A 129 15.05 -2.33 -18.63
N ILE A 130 15.86 -2.69 -17.63
CA ILE A 130 15.70 -3.87 -16.80
C ILE A 130 15.97 -3.49 -15.34
N THR A 131 15.08 -3.89 -14.45
CA THR A 131 15.30 -3.86 -13.01
C THR A 131 15.59 -5.29 -12.56
N ARG A 132 16.75 -5.55 -11.96
CA ARG A 132 17.11 -6.87 -11.49
C ARG A 132 17.52 -6.90 -10.02
N PHE A 133 17.39 -8.06 -9.43
CA PHE A 133 17.80 -8.33 -8.06
C PHE A 133 18.82 -9.46 -8.02
N GLU A 134 19.73 -9.39 -7.06
CA GLU A 134 20.72 -10.44 -6.80
C GLU A 134 20.35 -11.20 -5.53
N LYS A 135 20.77 -12.47 -5.46
CA LYS A 135 20.54 -13.33 -4.28
C LYS A 135 21.09 -12.68 -3.00
N ASN A 136 20.31 -12.69 -1.95
CA ASN A 136 20.62 -12.10 -0.64
C ASN A 136 20.81 -10.57 -0.63
N LYS A 137 20.50 -9.86 -1.71
CA LYS A 137 20.54 -8.39 -1.76
C LYS A 137 19.17 -7.79 -1.47
N GLN A 138 19.18 -6.66 -0.78
CA GLN A 138 17.97 -5.95 -0.34
C GLN A 138 17.38 -5.06 -1.43
N TYR A 139 18.22 -4.48 -2.28
CA TYR A 139 17.83 -3.42 -3.19
C TYR A 139 18.00 -3.82 -4.66
N PRO A 140 17.27 -3.16 -5.58
CA PRO A 140 17.40 -3.41 -7.01
C PRO A 140 18.70 -2.88 -7.58
N ILE A 141 19.03 -3.40 -8.76
CA ILE A 141 20.00 -2.84 -9.69
C ILE A 141 19.24 -2.43 -10.94
N TYR A 142 19.33 -1.16 -11.32
CA TYR A 142 18.71 -0.61 -12.51
C TYR A 142 19.72 -0.61 -13.63
N THR A 143 19.34 -1.19 -14.76
CA THR A 143 20.22 -1.37 -15.93
C THR A 143 19.49 -1.00 -17.21
N ARG A 144 20.28 -0.76 -18.29
CA ARG A 144 19.76 -0.64 -19.66
C ARG A 144 20.70 -1.30 -20.67
N ARG A 145 20.17 -1.60 -21.86
CA ARG A 145 20.91 -2.15 -23.00
C ARG A 145 20.50 -1.43 -24.27
N LYS A 146 21.46 -1.01 -25.09
CA LYS A 146 21.20 -0.25 -26.29
C LYS A 146 20.68 -1.16 -27.40
N ASP A 147 19.61 -0.77 -28.10
CA ASP A 147 19.01 -1.38 -29.30
C ASP A 147 18.58 -2.84 -29.14
N SER A 148 19.31 -3.68 -28.43
CA SER A 148 19.06 -5.12 -28.33
C SER A 148 19.24 -5.65 -26.90
N LEU A 149 18.42 -6.62 -26.50
CA LEU A 149 18.60 -7.35 -25.23
C LEU A 149 19.91 -8.16 -25.16
N ALA A 150 20.54 -8.45 -26.32
CA ALA A 150 21.86 -9.08 -26.38
C ALA A 150 23.03 -8.08 -26.22
N ALA A 151 22.77 -6.78 -26.27
CA ALA A 151 23.80 -5.77 -26.10
C ALA A 151 24.39 -5.77 -24.69
N LYS A 152 25.56 -5.16 -24.54
CA LYS A 152 26.24 -5.01 -23.24
C LYS A 152 25.35 -4.28 -22.26
N GLU A 153 25.25 -4.81 -21.04
CA GLU A 153 24.51 -4.18 -19.94
C GLU A 153 25.26 -2.90 -19.47
N GLU A 154 24.51 -1.82 -19.36
CA GLU A 154 24.91 -0.58 -18.68
C GLU A 154 24.20 -0.52 -17.33
N ILE A 155 24.96 -0.46 -16.23
CA ILE A 155 24.40 -0.30 -14.88
C ILE A 155 24.15 1.18 -14.65
N LEU A 156 22.88 1.56 -14.53
CA LEU A 156 22.48 2.91 -14.17
C LEU A 156 22.72 3.17 -12.68
N PHE A 157 22.19 2.27 -11.82
CA PHE A 157 22.33 2.35 -10.37
C PHE A 157 22.37 0.95 -9.73
N ASP A 158 23.37 0.73 -8.87
CA ASP A 158 23.40 -0.39 -7.93
C ASP A 158 22.99 0.13 -6.54
N CYS A 159 21.70 0.03 -6.24
CA CYS A 159 21.16 0.54 -4.98
C CYS A 159 21.74 -0.18 -3.75
N ASN A 160 22.28 -1.40 -3.88
CA ASN A 160 22.97 -2.09 -2.78
C ASN A 160 24.31 -1.45 -2.42
N LYS A 161 24.99 -0.82 -3.41
CA LYS A 161 26.19 -0.02 -3.14
C LYS A 161 25.85 1.34 -2.56
N MET A 162 24.78 1.97 -3.09
CA MET A 162 24.37 3.31 -2.68
C MET A 162 23.80 3.34 -1.26
N ALA A 163 23.11 2.28 -0.83
CA ALA A 163 22.54 2.15 0.49
C ALA A 163 23.52 1.90 1.64
N LYS A 164 24.81 1.64 1.33
CA LYS A 164 25.81 1.36 2.37
C LYS A 164 26.01 2.54 3.31
N GLY A 165 25.89 2.27 4.62
CA GLY A 165 26.07 3.27 5.68
C GLY A 165 24.82 4.07 6.00
N PHE A 166 23.65 3.70 5.45
CA PHE A 166 22.36 4.28 5.80
C PHE A 166 21.45 3.19 6.40
N ASP A 167 20.74 3.54 7.47
CA ASP A 167 19.73 2.67 8.10
C ASP A 167 18.45 2.62 7.25
N PHE A 168 18.16 3.71 6.56
CA PHE A 168 17.12 3.79 5.54
C PHE A 168 17.68 4.31 4.21
N PHE A 169 17.26 3.71 3.10
CA PHE A 169 17.63 4.17 1.75
C PHE A 169 16.48 3.96 0.77
N ARG A 170 16.15 5.00 0.03
CA ARG A 170 15.17 4.95 -1.04
C ARG A 170 15.61 5.79 -2.24
N LEU A 171 15.63 5.16 -3.42
CA LEU A 171 15.88 5.81 -4.71
C LEU A 171 14.56 5.92 -5.47
N VAL A 172 14.27 7.11 -5.99
CA VAL A 172 13.03 7.41 -6.74
C VAL A 172 13.30 8.32 -7.93
N GLY A 173 12.28 8.53 -8.78
CA GLY A 173 12.30 9.56 -9.82
C GLY A 173 13.36 9.35 -10.90
N LEU A 174 13.65 8.08 -11.23
CA LEU A 174 14.57 7.75 -12.33
C LEU A 174 14.01 8.28 -13.65
N ASN A 175 14.57 9.34 -14.18
CA ASN A 175 14.12 9.93 -15.43
C ASN A 175 15.32 10.23 -16.34
N VAL A 176 15.36 9.54 -17.49
CA VAL A 176 16.43 9.67 -18.49
C VAL A 176 16.13 10.85 -19.41
N SER A 177 17.13 11.68 -19.68
CA SER A 177 17.00 12.82 -20.61
C SER A 177 16.65 12.37 -22.03
N PRO A 178 15.97 13.20 -22.84
CA PRO A 178 15.61 12.87 -24.23
C PRO A 178 16.78 12.43 -25.12
N ASP A 179 17.99 12.93 -24.86
CA ASP A 179 19.23 12.55 -25.57
C ASP A 179 19.88 11.24 -25.04
N ASN A 180 19.29 10.59 -24.03
CA ASN A 180 19.79 9.38 -23.37
C ASN A 180 21.13 9.52 -22.63
N ASN A 181 21.68 10.72 -22.49
CA ASN A 181 23.01 10.94 -21.95
C ASN A 181 23.02 11.27 -20.46
N LYS A 182 21.86 11.58 -19.87
CA LYS A 182 21.76 11.97 -18.47
C LYS A 182 20.57 11.26 -17.79
N ILE A 183 20.64 11.15 -16.47
CA ILE A 183 19.52 10.65 -15.66
C ILE A 183 19.41 11.47 -14.38
N SER A 184 18.21 11.96 -14.10
CA SER A 184 17.86 12.56 -12.82
C SER A 184 17.31 11.51 -11.85
N TYR A 185 17.53 11.70 -10.56
CA TYR A 185 17.07 10.80 -9.52
C TYR A 185 17.03 11.46 -8.14
N GLY A 186 16.17 10.99 -7.25
CA GLY A 186 16.06 11.47 -5.88
C GLY A 186 16.41 10.40 -4.85
N ILE A 187 17.08 10.80 -3.76
CA ILE A 187 17.45 9.91 -2.65
C ILE A 187 16.82 10.43 -1.35
N ASP A 188 16.17 9.54 -0.60
CA ASP A 188 15.77 9.74 0.80
C ASP A 188 16.52 8.74 1.69
N THR A 189 17.18 9.24 2.74
CA THR A 189 17.91 8.46 3.74
C THR A 189 17.36 8.64 5.16
N GLU A 190 16.21 9.33 5.30
CA GLU A 190 15.59 9.64 6.59
C GLU A 190 14.22 8.96 6.78
N SER A 191 13.69 8.28 5.76
CA SER A 191 12.32 7.75 5.74
C SER A 191 11.21 8.80 5.91
N ARG A 192 11.48 10.04 5.48
CA ARG A 192 10.53 11.17 5.59
C ARG A 192 10.01 11.68 4.26
N ARG A 193 10.30 10.98 3.15
CA ARG A 193 9.94 11.41 1.79
C ARG A 193 10.50 12.81 1.43
N LYS A 194 11.65 13.15 2.00
CA LYS A 194 12.46 14.32 1.67
C LYS A 194 13.59 13.89 0.77
N TYR A 195 13.46 14.13 -0.52
CA TYR A 195 14.45 13.65 -1.46
C TYR A 195 15.46 14.75 -1.80
N THR A 196 16.73 14.37 -1.84
CA THR A 196 17.77 15.16 -2.49
C THR A 196 17.85 14.74 -3.95
N LEU A 197 17.65 15.68 -4.86
CA LEU A 197 17.70 15.47 -6.31
C LEU A 197 19.13 15.59 -6.81
N PHE A 198 19.52 14.67 -7.69
CA PHE A 198 20.80 14.59 -8.38
C PHE A 198 20.58 14.39 -9.87
N VAL A 199 21.62 14.72 -10.66
CA VAL A 199 21.73 14.38 -12.08
C VAL A 199 23.05 13.64 -12.30
N LYS A 200 23.00 12.53 -13.04
CA LYS A 200 24.17 11.74 -13.43
C LYS A 200 24.35 11.80 -14.94
N ASP A 201 25.56 12.05 -15.39
CA ASP A 201 25.98 11.93 -16.78
C ASP A 201 26.30 10.46 -17.07
N LEU A 202 25.56 9.85 -17.98
CA LEU A 202 25.66 8.42 -18.33
C LEU A 202 26.81 8.11 -19.28
N THR A 203 27.37 9.13 -19.94
CA THR A 203 28.56 8.96 -20.83
C THR A 203 29.87 8.89 -20.07
N THR A 204 29.93 9.63 -18.95
CA THR A 204 31.14 9.71 -18.10
C THR A 204 30.99 8.93 -16.78
N ASP A 205 29.79 8.44 -16.48
CA ASP A 205 29.42 7.79 -15.22
C ASP A 205 29.55 8.70 -13.98
N LYS A 206 29.56 10.02 -14.15
CA LYS A 206 29.79 11.00 -13.07
C LYS A 206 28.47 11.67 -12.66
N VAL A 207 28.29 11.88 -11.36
CA VAL A 207 27.26 12.76 -10.84
C VAL A 207 27.67 14.20 -11.13
N LEU A 208 26.75 14.98 -11.72
CA LEU A 208 26.95 16.40 -12.00
C LEU A 208 26.89 17.20 -10.69
N ASN A 209 27.27 18.46 -10.74
CA ASN A 209 27.21 19.36 -9.58
C ASN A 209 25.78 19.85 -9.31
N THR A 210 24.80 18.93 -9.45
CA THR A 210 23.39 19.16 -9.11
C THR A 210 23.11 18.44 -7.80
N LYS A 211 22.84 19.22 -6.73
CA LYS A 211 22.40 18.71 -5.44
C LYS A 211 21.30 19.62 -4.92
N ILE A 212 20.04 19.21 -5.06
CA ILE A 212 18.90 20.03 -4.70
C ILE A 212 18.09 19.31 -3.61
N GLU A 213 18.11 19.88 -2.41
CA GLU A 213 17.45 19.29 -1.22
C GLU A 213 15.96 19.65 -1.10
N ASN A 214 15.24 18.87 -0.32
CA ASN A 214 13.79 19.04 -0.02
C ASN A 214 12.91 19.01 -1.28
N THR A 215 13.16 18.07 -2.18
CA THR A 215 12.36 17.86 -3.38
C THR A 215 11.40 16.68 -3.24
N THR A 216 10.54 16.47 -4.23
CA THR A 216 9.73 15.25 -4.40
C THR A 216 10.54 14.08 -4.96
N GLY A 217 11.75 14.33 -5.47
CA GLY A 217 12.64 13.36 -6.11
C GLY A 217 12.33 13.10 -7.59
N GLY A 218 11.15 13.48 -8.09
CA GLY A 218 10.77 13.39 -9.50
C GLY A 218 11.08 14.67 -10.28
N THR A 219 11.25 14.55 -11.60
CA THR A 219 11.50 15.67 -12.53
C THR A 219 10.74 15.49 -13.83
N ALA A 220 10.68 16.55 -14.64
CA ALA A 220 10.30 16.50 -16.05
C ALA A 220 11.43 17.14 -16.88
N TRP A 221 11.99 16.41 -17.86
CA TRP A 221 13.00 16.92 -18.76
C TRP A 221 12.41 17.77 -19.86
N ALA A 222 13.04 18.88 -20.17
CA ALA A 222 12.80 19.59 -21.40
C ALA A 222 13.41 18.85 -22.61
N GLY A 223 12.87 19.10 -23.80
CA GLY A 223 13.35 18.46 -25.03
C GLY A 223 14.81 18.79 -25.40
N ASP A 224 15.37 19.85 -24.83
CA ASP A 224 16.76 20.26 -25.01
C ASP A 224 17.77 19.44 -24.18
N SER A 225 17.30 18.51 -23.33
CA SER A 225 18.14 17.70 -22.45
C SER A 225 19.09 18.49 -21.53
N THR A 226 18.81 19.78 -21.35
CA THR A 226 19.62 20.74 -20.58
C THR A 226 18.84 21.30 -19.40
N HIS A 227 17.54 21.54 -19.61
CA HIS A 227 16.66 22.02 -18.58
C HIS A 227 15.79 20.87 -18.03
N LEU A 228 15.57 20.89 -16.72
CA LEU A 228 14.57 20.02 -16.06
C LEU A 228 13.74 20.84 -15.09
N PHE A 229 12.49 20.41 -14.93
CA PHE A 229 11.58 20.96 -13.95
C PHE A 229 11.46 20.02 -12.76
N TYR A 230 11.44 20.58 -11.56
CA TYR A 230 11.35 19.81 -10.31
C TYR A 230 10.49 20.53 -9.29
N VAL A 231 10.00 19.78 -8.30
CA VAL A 231 9.16 20.32 -7.24
C VAL A 231 9.90 20.35 -5.92
N LYS A 232 9.93 21.54 -5.27
CA LYS A 232 10.36 21.69 -3.88
C LYS A 232 9.21 21.52 -2.92
N LYS A 233 9.53 20.90 -1.81
CA LYS A 233 8.63 20.72 -0.67
C LYS A 233 8.85 21.79 0.38
N ASN A 234 7.78 22.17 1.07
CA ASN A 234 7.89 22.95 2.29
C ASN A 234 8.70 22.15 3.33
N PRO A 235 9.74 22.72 3.95
CA PRO A 235 10.60 21.97 4.85
C PRO A 235 9.89 21.53 6.16
N LYS A 236 8.82 22.20 6.57
CA LYS A 236 8.05 21.90 7.79
C LYS A 236 6.88 20.97 7.49
N THR A 237 5.98 21.39 6.60
CA THR A 237 4.75 20.64 6.28
C THR A 237 4.96 19.54 5.26
N LEU A 238 6.13 19.46 4.63
CA LEU A 238 6.48 18.54 3.53
C LEU A 238 5.53 18.61 2.33
N ARG A 239 4.68 19.65 2.25
CA ARG A 239 3.78 19.89 1.11
C ARG A 239 4.61 20.19 -0.14
N SER A 240 4.25 19.59 -1.25
CA SER A 240 4.81 19.90 -2.58
C SER A 240 4.18 21.19 -3.07
N GLU A 241 4.95 22.31 -3.14
CA GLU A 241 4.35 23.63 -3.31
C GLU A 241 4.99 24.49 -4.40
N LYS A 242 6.24 24.27 -4.77
CA LYS A 242 6.95 25.16 -5.70
C LYS A 242 7.62 24.39 -6.82
N VAL A 243 7.41 24.84 -8.05
CA VAL A 243 8.07 24.32 -9.24
C VAL A 243 9.19 25.25 -9.65
N TYR A 244 10.36 24.66 -9.87
CA TYR A 244 11.55 25.37 -10.35
C TYR A 244 12.02 24.76 -11.67
N ARG A 245 12.75 25.55 -12.45
CA ARG A 245 13.47 25.11 -13.65
C ARG A 245 14.96 25.13 -13.38
N HIS A 246 15.63 23.99 -13.50
CA HIS A 246 17.07 23.83 -13.32
C HIS A 246 17.76 23.70 -14.67
N ASN A 247 18.89 24.43 -14.85
CA ASN A 247 19.83 24.22 -15.95
C ASN A 247 21.02 23.44 -15.42
N ILE A 248 21.20 22.20 -15.86
CA ILE A 248 22.20 21.26 -15.34
C ILE A 248 23.68 21.71 -15.51
N TYR A 249 23.92 22.73 -16.31
CA TYR A 249 25.26 23.32 -16.54
C TYR A 249 25.50 24.62 -15.78
N LYS A 250 24.51 25.11 -15.03
CA LYS A 250 24.57 26.36 -14.25
C LYS A 250 24.45 26.08 -12.76
N SER A 251 25.53 25.49 -12.19
CA SER A 251 25.53 25.05 -10.77
C SER A 251 25.47 26.20 -9.75
N ASP A 252 25.91 27.40 -10.13
CA ASP A 252 26.05 28.53 -9.21
C ASP A 252 24.91 29.55 -9.30
N SER A 253 23.89 29.30 -10.14
CA SER A 253 22.74 30.18 -10.30
C SER A 253 21.56 29.71 -9.46
N VAL A 254 20.81 30.68 -8.92
CA VAL A 254 19.52 30.38 -8.29
C VAL A 254 18.52 29.95 -9.39
N ASP A 255 17.95 28.77 -9.24
CA ASP A 255 16.95 28.30 -10.18
C ASP A 255 15.74 29.23 -10.22
N PRO A 256 15.23 29.59 -11.41
CA PRO A 256 14.02 30.40 -11.51
C PRO A 256 12.82 29.65 -10.98
N LEU A 257 12.05 30.34 -10.13
CA LEU A 257 10.74 29.88 -9.66
C LEU A 257 9.74 30.01 -10.83
N ILE A 258 9.11 28.90 -11.21
CA ILE A 258 8.14 28.84 -12.32
C ILE A 258 6.72 28.88 -11.82
N PHE A 259 6.43 28.19 -10.71
CA PHE A 259 5.09 28.16 -10.12
C PHE A 259 5.17 28.07 -8.61
N ASP A 260 4.29 28.79 -7.91
CA ASP A 260 4.21 28.81 -6.46
C ASP A 260 2.74 28.63 -6.04
N GLU A 261 2.42 27.44 -5.55
CA GLU A 261 1.09 27.11 -5.04
C GLU A 261 0.87 27.74 -3.66
N LYS A 262 0.02 28.75 -3.63
CA LYS A 262 -0.27 29.53 -2.42
C LYS A 262 -1.36 28.91 -1.54
N ASP A 263 -2.25 28.13 -2.14
CA ASP A 263 -3.30 27.46 -1.40
C ASP A 263 -2.74 26.20 -0.70
N GLU A 264 -2.73 26.23 0.63
CA GLU A 264 -2.13 25.18 1.43
C GLU A 264 -2.90 23.85 1.37
N THR A 265 -4.12 23.86 0.82
CA THR A 265 -4.92 22.64 0.59
C THR A 265 -4.53 21.92 -0.70
N PHE A 266 -3.69 22.55 -1.54
CA PHE A 266 -3.22 21.98 -2.82
C PHE A 266 -1.76 21.52 -2.74
N SER A 267 -1.46 20.47 -3.49
CA SER A 267 -0.12 20.00 -3.79
C SER A 267 0.17 20.07 -5.27
N VAL A 268 1.47 20.08 -5.64
CA VAL A 268 1.91 20.24 -7.03
C VAL A 268 2.80 19.07 -7.45
N TYR A 269 2.66 18.66 -8.72
CA TYR A 269 3.62 17.77 -9.38
C TYR A 269 3.92 18.24 -10.81
N VAL A 270 5.05 17.75 -11.35
CA VAL A 270 5.45 17.96 -12.75
C VAL A 270 5.59 16.61 -13.46
N ARG A 271 5.25 16.56 -14.74
CA ARG A 271 5.44 15.40 -15.59
C ARG A 271 5.53 15.76 -17.07
N GLU A 272 6.05 14.86 -17.86
CA GLU A 272 6.02 14.92 -19.32
C GLU A 272 4.72 14.27 -19.85
N SER A 273 4.25 14.73 -21.02
CA SER A 273 3.24 13.99 -21.77
C SER A 273 3.83 12.69 -22.34
N LYS A 274 2.99 11.67 -22.57
CA LYS A 274 3.44 10.41 -23.20
C LYS A 274 3.99 10.65 -24.62
N SER A 275 3.51 11.67 -25.32
CA SER A 275 4.05 12.11 -26.62
C SER A 275 5.46 12.72 -26.53
N GLY A 276 5.92 13.12 -25.34
CA GLY A 276 7.16 13.86 -25.13
C GLY A 276 7.11 15.32 -25.60
N GLU A 277 5.97 15.82 -26.11
CA GLU A 277 5.86 17.15 -26.67
C GLU A 277 5.56 18.25 -25.65
N TYR A 278 5.02 17.87 -24.48
CA TYR A 278 4.58 18.81 -23.45
C TYR A 278 5.09 18.42 -22.06
N ILE A 279 5.28 19.44 -21.23
CA ILE A 279 5.50 19.34 -19.80
C ILE A 279 4.26 19.90 -19.12
N PHE A 280 3.74 19.19 -18.13
CA PHE A 280 2.61 19.58 -17.33
C PHE A 280 3.02 19.93 -15.89
N ILE A 281 2.44 21.02 -15.37
CA ILE A 281 2.39 21.32 -13.94
C ILE A 281 0.93 21.10 -13.51
N SER A 282 0.69 20.18 -12.58
CA SER A 282 -0.64 19.97 -12.03
C SER A 282 -0.68 20.33 -10.56
N SER A 283 -1.60 21.20 -10.19
CA SER A 283 -1.94 21.57 -8.83
C SER A 283 -3.25 20.88 -8.47
N TYR A 284 -3.30 20.16 -7.36
CA TYR A 284 -4.43 19.29 -7.02
C TYR A 284 -4.70 19.25 -5.51
N SER A 285 -5.98 19.17 -5.16
CA SER A 285 -6.52 18.75 -3.86
C SER A 285 -7.26 17.40 -4.02
N SER A 286 -7.93 16.95 -2.97
CA SER A 286 -8.74 15.73 -3.04
C SER A 286 -9.92 15.82 -4.03
N LEU A 287 -10.39 17.02 -4.36
CA LEU A 287 -11.61 17.25 -5.15
C LEU A 287 -11.43 18.22 -6.33
N THR A 288 -10.24 18.78 -6.52
CA THR A 288 -10.07 19.85 -7.50
C THR A 288 -8.69 19.79 -8.14
N THR A 289 -8.63 19.98 -9.46
CA THR A 289 -7.38 19.99 -10.22
C THR A 289 -7.27 21.25 -11.07
N GLU A 290 -6.04 21.77 -11.20
CA GLU A 290 -5.65 22.76 -12.21
C GLU A 290 -4.38 22.29 -12.90
N THR A 291 -4.37 22.22 -14.22
CA THR A 291 -3.20 21.81 -14.99
C THR A 291 -2.74 22.90 -15.94
N GLN A 292 -1.43 23.13 -15.96
CA GLN A 292 -0.76 24.03 -16.90
C GLN A 292 0.17 23.21 -17.80
N PHE A 293 0.46 23.71 -18.99
CA PHE A 293 1.29 23.04 -19.98
C PHE A 293 2.31 23.97 -20.63
N LEU A 294 3.43 23.42 -21.04
CA LEU A 294 4.49 24.06 -21.76
C LEU A 294 5.01 23.12 -22.86
N ARG A 295 5.34 23.63 -24.04
CA ARG A 295 6.03 22.82 -25.05
C ARG A 295 7.40 22.39 -24.52
N ALA A 296 7.71 21.10 -24.59
CA ALA A 296 8.96 20.55 -24.05
C ALA A 296 10.22 21.12 -24.73
N ASN A 297 10.12 21.50 -26.01
CA ASN A 297 11.22 22.10 -26.77
C ASN A 297 11.36 23.63 -26.59
N GLU A 298 10.49 24.25 -25.81
CA GLU A 298 10.49 25.70 -25.52
C GLU A 298 10.58 25.97 -24.00
N PRO A 299 11.57 25.42 -23.27
CA PRO A 299 11.57 25.40 -21.80
C PRO A 299 11.67 26.78 -21.13
N LEU A 300 12.00 27.82 -21.90
CA LEU A 300 12.17 29.19 -21.39
C LEU A 300 10.90 30.03 -21.47
N LEU A 301 9.85 29.53 -22.13
CA LEU A 301 8.54 30.19 -22.19
C LEU A 301 7.71 29.94 -20.92
N ASP A 302 6.62 30.69 -20.81
CA ASP A 302 5.68 30.57 -19.70
C ASP A 302 4.71 29.40 -19.91
N PHE A 303 4.32 28.75 -18.82
CA PHE A 303 3.26 27.75 -18.82
C PHE A 303 1.89 28.40 -19.09
N LYS A 304 1.04 27.69 -19.81
CA LYS A 304 -0.35 28.10 -20.14
C LYS A 304 -1.32 27.20 -19.38
N ILE A 305 -2.39 27.78 -18.82
CA ILE A 305 -3.42 27.04 -18.10
C ILE A 305 -4.32 26.31 -19.12
N ILE A 306 -4.59 25.01 -18.88
CA ILE A 306 -5.59 24.24 -19.63
C ILE A 306 -6.99 24.67 -19.19
N GLN A 307 -7.28 24.55 -17.89
CA GLN A 307 -8.53 24.99 -17.28
C GLN A 307 -8.21 25.61 -15.92
N LYS A 308 -8.71 26.82 -15.69
CA LYS A 308 -8.62 27.50 -14.40
C LYS A 308 -9.30 26.67 -13.31
N ARG A 309 -8.75 26.73 -12.13
CA ARG A 309 -9.27 26.06 -10.93
C ARG A 309 -10.76 26.30 -10.76
N THR A 310 -11.53 25.23 -10.72
CA THR A 310 -12.97 25.23 -10.49
C THR A 310 -13.25 24.24 -9.39
N GLN A 311 -13.90 24.67 -8.31
CA GLN A 311 -14.17 23.80 -7.15
C GLN A 311 -14.92 22.52 -7.59
N ASN A 312 -14.47 21.38 -7.11
CA ASN A 312 -14.97 20.05 -7.42
C ASN A 312 -14.77 19.59 -8.87
N LEU A 313 -14.00 20.29 -9.68
CA LEU A 313 -13.61 19.83 -11.00
C LEU A 313 -12.27 19.08 -10.89
N GLU A 314 -12.35 17.77 -10.99
CA GLU A 314 -11.20 16.87 -11.06
C GLU A 314 -10.95 16.48 -12.51
N TYR A 315 -9.69 16.59 -12.96
CA TYR A 315 -9.33 16.13 -14.29
C TYR A 315 -7.86 15.80 -14.41
N SER A 316 -7.55 14.84 -15.28
CA SER A 316 -6.20 14.53 -15.76
C SER A 316 -6.13 14.69 -17.26
N VAL A 317 -4.93 14.98 -17.78
CA VAL A 317 -4.75 15.36 -19.19
C VAL A 317 -3.66 14.51 -19.82
N GLU A 318 -3.86 14.05 -21.05
CA GLU A 318 -2.81 13.51 -21.89
C GLU A 318 -2.83 14.16 -23.27
N HIS A 319 -1.73 14.05 -24.03
CA HIS A 319 -1.59 14.72 -25.33
C HIS A 319 -1.44 13.73 -26.48
N PHE A 320 -2.18 13.96 -27.57
CA PHE A 320 -2.04 13.28 -28.83
C PHE A 320 -2.34 14.22 -29.99
N GLU A 321 -1.42 14.36 -30.94
CA GLU A 321 -1.49 15.26 -32.09
C GLU A 321 -1.80 16.71 -31.69
N ASP A 322 -2.89 17.30 -32.17
CA ASP A 322 -3.30 18.69 -31.88
C ASP A 322 -4.34 18.80 -30.75
N HIS A 323 -4.57 17.72 -29.98
CA HIS A 323 -5.56 17.65 -28.91
C HIS A 323 -5.00 17.23 -27.56
N PHE A 324 -5.61 17.75 -26.52
CA PHE A 324 -5.58 17.18 -25.19
C PHE A 324 -6.75 16.23 -24.99
N TYR A 325 -6.49 15.07 -24.37
CA TYR A 325 -7.47 14.08 -23.97
C TYR A 325 -7.59 14.15 -22.46
N ILE A 326 -8.81 14.21 -21.96
CA ILE A 326 -9.08 14.69 -20.60
C ILE A 326 -10.05 13.73 -19.93
N LEU A 327 -9.56 12.97 -18.94
CA LEU A 327 -10.41 12.27 -17.99
C LEU A 327 -10.94 13.30 -16.99
N ASN A 328 -12.26 13.40 -16.79
CA ASN A 328 -12.84 14.47 -15.98
C ASN A 328 -14.21 14.11 -15.41
N ASN A 329 -14.59 14.84 -14.34
CA ASN A 329 -15.90 14.73 -13.71
C ASN A 329 -16.86 15.90 -14.02
N LYS A 330 -16.58 16.68 -15.06
CA LYS A 330 -17.41 17.82 -15.47
C LYS A 330 -18.88 17.40 -15.69
N ASP A 331 -19.81 18.31 -15.41
CA ASP A 331 -21.27 18.13 -15.56
C ASP A 331 -21.82 16.97 -14.68
N ASN A 332 -21.33 16.86 -13.45
CA ASN A 332 -21.69 15.82 -12.46
C ASN A 332 -21.38 14.38 -12.92
N ALA A 333 -20.38 14.20 -13.76
CA ALA A 333 -19.91 12.89 -14.18
C ALA A 333 -19.12 12.22 -13.04
N LEU A 334 -19.79 11.83 -11.97
CA LEU A 334 -19.15 11.31 -10.73
C LEU A 334 -18.15 10.17 -11.00
N ASN A 335 -18.50 9.22 -11.86
CA ASN A 335 -17.63 8.11 -12.26
C ASN A 335 -16.75 8.45 -13.47
N TYR A 336 -16.52 9.72 -13.70
CA TYR A 336 -15.74 10.31 -14.78
C TYR A 336 -16.27 10.05 -16.21
N LYS A 337 -15.73 10.80 -17.11
CA LYS A 337 -15.89 10.70 -18.57
C LYS A 337 -14.58 11.10 -19.24
N ILE A 338 -14.43 10.78 -20.53
CA ILE A 338 -13.27 11.20 -21.31
C ILE A 338 -13.72 12.18 -22.39
N SER A 339 -13.08 13.35 -22.38
CA SER A 339 -13.30 14.41 -23.35
C SER A 339 -12.02 14.72 -24.11
N LYS A 340 -12.12 15.46 -25.23
CA LYS A 340 -10.96 16.05 -25.91
C LYS A 340 -11.15 17.54 -26.13
N ALA A 341 -10.05 18.28 -26.20
CA ALA A 341 -10.03 19.70 -26.54
C ALA A 341 -8.81 20.02 -27.41
N PRO A 342 -8.92 20.99 -28.36
CA PRO A 342 -7.76 21.43 -29.11
C PRO A 342 -6.71 22.08 -28.22
N VAL A 343 -5.42 21.80 -28.45
CA VAL A 343 -4.30 22.41 -27.71
C VAL A 343 -4.36 23.93 -27.74
N LYS A 344 -4.84 24.51 -28.83
CA LYS A 344 -4.95 25.98 -29.00
C LYS A 344 -6.02 26.61 -28.11
N ASN A 345 -7.09 25.87 -27.78
CA ASN A 345 -8.21 26.30 -26.96
C ASN A 345 -8.61 25.18 -26.00
N PRO A 346 -7.82 24.96 -24.93
CA PRO A 346 -7.96 23.75 -24.11
C PRO A 346 -9.00 23.87 -22.97
N SER A 347 -9.66 25.02 -22.80
CA SER A 347 -10.61 25.22 -21.68
C SER A 347 -11.88 24.40 -21.81
N THR A 348 -12.61 24.27 -20.72
CA THR A 348 -13.86 23.48 -20.61
C THR A 348 -14.94 23.81 -21.61
N ASP A 349 -14.92 25.03 -22.19
CA ASP A 349 -15.87 25.44 -23.24
C ASP A 349 -15.68 24.67 -24.56
N HIS A 350 -14.51 24.06 -24.74
CA HIS A 350 -14.13 23.30 -25.94
C HIS A 350 -14.00 21.78 -25.68
N TRP A 351 -14.38 21.31 -24.50
CA TRP A 351 -14.35 19.89 -24.21
C TRP A 351 -15.49 19.14 -24.89
N ILE A 352 -15.15 18.22 -25.77
CA ILE A 352 -16.08 17.36 -26.50
C ILE A 352 -15.95 15.93 -25.95
N ASP A 353 -17.05 15.35 -25.47
CA ASP A 353 -17.07 14.01 -24.90
C ASP A 353 -16.79 12.93 -25.96
N LEU A 354 -15.78 12.10 -25.71
CA LEU A 354 -15.45 10.91 -26.47
C LEU A 354 -16.02 9.64 -25.81
N LEU A 355 -15.99 9.59 -24.50
CA LEU A 355 -16.61 8.53 -23.71
C LEU A 355 -17.46 9.19 -22.62
N LYS A 356 -18.77 8.97 -22.70
CA LYS A 356 -19.72 9.56 -21.76
C LYS A 356 -19.67 8.89 -20.41
N HIS A 357 -20.05 9.61 -19.37
CA HIS A 357 -20.29 9.10 -18.02
C HIS A 357 -21.31 7.96 -18.02
N ARG A 358 -21.10 7.01 -17.09
CA ARG A 358 -22.02 5.90 -16.80
C ARG A 358 -22.06 5.70 -15.28
N ASP A 359 -23.25 5.67 -14.70
CA ASP A 359 -23.43 5.57 -13.25
C ASP A 359 -22.85 4.28 -12.66
N GLU A 360 -22.89 3.18 -13.43
CA GLU A 360 -22.47 1.84 -13.00
C GLU A 360 -21.00 1.51 -13.28
N VAL A 361 -20.23 2.45 -13.90
CA VAL A 361 -18.87 2.20 -14.36
C VAL A 361 -17.98 3.37 -14.01
N LEU A 362 -17.03 3.14 -13.10
CA LEU A 362 -15.95 4.07 -12.83
C LEU A 362 -14.88 3.97 -13.91
N ILE A 363 -14.53 5.10 -14.53
CA ILE A 363 -13.37 5.19 -15.40
C ILE A 363 -12.17 5.55 -14.52
N GLU A 364 -11.24 4.63 -14.33
CA GLU A 364 -10.09 4.82 -13.46
C GLU A 364 -8.92 5.50 -14.17
N ASP A 365 -8.70 5.15 -15.44
CA ASP A 365 -7.55 5.65 -16.20
C ASP A 365 -7.77 5.44 -17.71
N PHE A 366 -6.94 6.07 -18.53
CA PHE A 366 -6.83 5.77 -19.94
C PHE A 366 -5.40 5.91 -20.43
N GLU A 367 -5.01 5.05 -21.37
CA GLU A 367 -3.71 5.11 -22.05
C GLU A 367 -3.89 5.33 -23.55
N ILE A 368 -3.04 6.18 -24.10
CA ILE A 368 -3.05 6.51 -25.52
C ILE A 368 -1.87 5.88 -26.24
N PHE A 369 -2.15 5.41 -27.46
CA PHE A 369 -1.18 4.86 -28.42
C PHE A 369 -1.49 5.45 -29.80
N LYS A 370 -0.61 5.29 -30.78
CA LYS A 370 -0.75 5.88 -32.09
C LYS A 370 -2.11 5.59 -32.76
N ASP A 371 -2.51 4.31 -32.80
CA ASP A 371 -3.74 3.90 -33.48
C ASP A 371 -4.89 3.53 -32.53
N HIS A 372 -4.56 3.30 -31.24
CA HIS A 372 -5.50 2.82 -30.23
C HIS A 372 -5.44 3.65 -28.95
N TRP A 373 -6.47 3.54 -28.16
CA TRP A 373 -6.50 3.96 -26.76
C TRP A 373 -7.19 2.90 -25.92
N VAL A 374 -6.72 2.77 -24.68
CA VAL A 374 -7.18 1.79 -23.72
C VAL A 374 -7.77 2.49 -22.53
N VAL A 375 -8.98 2.13 -22.15
CA VAL A 375 -9.68 2.70 -20.98
C VAL A 375 -9.71 1.63 -19.89
N THR A 376 -9.25 1.97 -18.71
CA THR A 376 -9.40 1.14 -17.51
C THR A 376 -10.74 1.49 -16.86
N GLU A 377 -11.64 0.53 -16.84
CA GLU A 377 -12.97 0.65 -16.26
C GLU A 377 -13.12 -0.27 -15.06
N ARG A 378 -13.79 0.19 -14.00
CA ARG A 378 -14.22 -0.65 -12.87
C ARG A 378 -15.73 -0.77 -12.87
N GLN A 379 -16.22 -2.00 -12.86
CA GLN A 379 -17.64 -2.31 -12.79
C GLN A 379 -17.88 -3.45 -11.82
N ASN A 380 -18.80 -3.27 -10.88
CA ASN A 380 -19.06 -4.24 -9.80
C ASN A 380 -17.76 -4.65 -9.04
N GLY A 381 -16.82 -3.72 -8.87
CA GLY A 381 -15.54 -3.94 -8.20
C GLY A 381 -14.48 -4.70 -9.01
N LEU A 382 -14.73 -5.05 -10.26
CA LEU A 382 -13.77 -5.72 -11.13
C LEU A 382 -13.26 -4.76 -12.21
N THR A 383 -11.95 -4.75 -12.40
CA THR A 383 -11.30 -3.96 -13.44
C THR A 383 -11.43 -4.61 -14.81
N LYS A 384 -11.61 -3.82 -15.85
CA LYS A 384 -11.71 -4.22 -17.25
C LYS A 384 -10.94 -3.25 -18.13
N PHE A 385 -10.32 -3.75 -19.19
CA PHE A 385 -9.74 -2.90 -20.21
C PHE A 385 -10.65 -2.85 -21.43
N LYS A 386 -11.05 -1.62 -21.80
CA LYS A 386 -11.79 -1.34 -23.02
C LYS A 386 -10.82 -0.78 -24.05
N ILE A 387 -10.65 -1.49 -25.15
CA ILE A 387 -9.75 -1.13 -26.24
C ILE A 387 -10.56 -0.49 -27.36
N LYS A 388 -10.11 0.67 -27.81
CA LYS A 388 -10.76 1.45 -28.84
C LYS A 388 -9.75 1.92 -29.87
N ARG A 389 -10.17 2.00 -31.12
CA ARG A 389 -9.40 2.59 -32.20
C ARG A 389 -9.85 4.04 -32.44
N TRP A 390 -8.91 4.92 -32.80
CA TRP A 390 -9.23 6.35 -32.99
C TRP A 390 -10.24 6.60 -34.11
N ASP A 391 -10.22 5.80 -35.17
CA ASP A 391 -11.16 5.86 -36.30
C ASP A 391 -12.57 5.33 -35.97
N GLY A 392 -12.78 4.81 -34.77
CA GLY A 392 -14.06 4.26 -34.31
C GLY A 392 -14.38 2.86 -34.85
N SER A 393 -13.50 2.24 -35.65
CA SER A 393 -13.72 0.90 -36.23
C SER A 393 -13.70 -0.22 -35.19
N GLU A 394 -13.11 -0.01 -34.01
CA GLU A 394 -13.00 -1.01 -32.95
C GLU A 394 -13.37 -0.41 -31.59
N ASP A 395 -14.22 -1.16 -30.85
CA ASP A 395 -14.62 -0.88 -29.46
C ASP A 395 -14.95 -2.24 -28.80
N TYR A 396 -14.03 -2.79 -27.99
CA TYR A 396 -14.22 -4.09 -27.35
C TYR A 396 -13.51 -4.18 -25.99
N PHE A 397 -13.93 -5.14 -25.18
CA PHE A 397 -13.25 -5.47 -23.94
C PHE A 397 -12.20 -6.56 -24.14
N LEU A 398 -11.03 -6.38 -23.50
CA LEU A 398 -10.04 -7.43 -23.39
C LEU A 398 -10.65 -8.65 -22.64
N PRO A 399 -10.63 -9.87 -23.24
CA PRO A 399 -11.30 -11.02 -22.65
C PRO A 399 -10.54 -11.57 -21.45
N ILE A 400 -11.06 -11.31 -20.25
CA ILE A 400 -10.59 -11.82 -18.95
C ILE A 400 -11.82 -12.21 -18.13
N SER A 401 -11.69 -13.26 -17.34
CA SER A 401 -12.74 -13.74 -16.44
C SER A 401 -12.15 -14.14 -15.08
N GLY A 402 -12.94 -14.03 -14.05
CA GLY A 402 -12.60 -14.40 -12.67
C GLY A 402 -13.68 -13.91 -11.71
N GLU A 403 -13.76 -14.52 -10.53
CA GLU A 403 -14.71 -14.11 -9.48
C GLU A 403 -14.15 -12.94 -8.66
N THR A 404 -12.85 -13.01 -8.35
CA THR A 404 -12.11 -11.95 -7.65
C THR A 404 -10.76 -11.76 -8.34
N TYR A 405 -10.50 -10.59 -8.87
CA TYR A 405 -9.20 -10.24 -9.47
C TYR A 405 -9.06 -8.73 -9.59
N THR A 406 -7.85 -8.29 -9.86
CA THR A 406 -7.58 -6.94 -10.31
C THR A 406 -6.62 -6.95 -11.51
N MET A 407 -6.78 -5.96 -12.37
CA MET A 407 -5.88 -5.69 -13.50
C MET A 407 -5.52 -4.21 -13.52
N TYR A 408 -4.31 -3.91 -13.91
CA TYR A 408 -3.86 -2.53 -14.12
C TYR A 408 -2.84 -2.47 -15.26
N GLY A 409 -2.74 -1.31 -15.91
CA GLY A 409 -1.73 -1.07 -16.93
C GLY A 409 -0.34 -1.30 -16.35
N SER A 410 0.53 -1.99 -17.09
CA SER A 410 1.94 -2.10 -16.77
C SER A 410 2.68 -0.87 -17.33
N TYR A 411 4.01 -0.86 -17.30
CA TYR A 411 4.74 0.25 -17.88
C TYR A 411 4.73 0.18 -19.42
N ASN A 412 4.02 1.13 -20.05
CA ASN A 412 3.81 1.26 -21.50
C ASN A 412 4.38 2.59 -22.01
N PRO A 413 5.69 2.83 -21.99
CA PRO A 413 6.27 4.12 -22.35
C PRO A 413 6.20 4.42 -23.86
N GLY A 414 6.13 3.38 -24.68
CA GLY A 414 6.06 3.51 -26.14
C GLY A 414 4.70 4.05 -26.59
N PHE A 415 4.73 5.07 -27.46
CA PHE A 415 3.54 5.59 -28.12
C PHE A 415 3.29 4.90 -29.48
N GLU A 416 4.34 4.73 -30.27
CA GLU A 416 4.35 4.12 -31.61
C GLU A 416 4.28 2.59 -31.54
N THR A 417 3.22 2.03 -30.89
CA THR A 417 3.07 0.58 -30.72
C THR A 417 1.59 0.17 -30.69
N ASP A 418 1.31 -1.03 -31.13
CA ASP A 418 0.02 -1.72 -30.99
C ASP A 418 -0.03 -2.68 -29.79
N LYS A 419 1.02 -2.68 -28.98
CA LYS A 419 1.17 -3.56 -27.82
C LYS A 419 0.81 -2.85 -26.53
N PHE A 420 -0.13 -3.42 -25.81
CA PHE A 420 -0.55 -2.99 -24.48
C PHE A 420 -0.12 -4.01 -23.44
N ARG A 421 0.71 -3.61 -22.49
CA ARG A 421 1.11 -4.43 -21.36
C ARG A 421 0.25 -4.16 -20.15
N PHE A 422 -0.14 -5.23 -19.49
CA PHE A 422 -0.91 -5.14 -18.26
C PHE A 422 -0.53 -6.25 -17.27
N VAL A 423 -0.86 -6.01 -16.01
CA VAL A 423 -0.72 -6.99 -14.92
C VAL A 423 -2.09 -7.54 -14.58
N PHE A 424 -2.17 -8.83 -14.40
CA PHE A 424 -3.30 -9.55 -13.81
C PHE A 424 -2.85 -10.18 -12.50
N THR A 425 -3.67 -10.11 -11.47
CA THR A 425 -3.46 -10.81 -10.20
C THR A 425 -4.80 -11.07 -9.51
N SER A 426 -4.82 -12.06 -8.61
CA SER A 426 -5.95 -12.31 -7.72
C SER A 426 -5.42 -12.69 -6.32
N LEU A 427 -6.27 -13.04 -5.38
CA LEU A 427 -5.82 -13.45 -4.04
C LEU A 427 -4.99 -14.76 -4.06
N SER A 428 -5.20 -15.63 -5.07
CA SER A 428 -4.46 -16.90 -5.25
C SER A 428 -3.47 -16.88 -6.42
N THR A 429 -3.65 -15.98 -7.40
CA THR A 429 -2.84 -15.92 -8.61
C THR A 429 -1.74 -14.88 -8.50
N PRO A 430 -0.44 -15.29 -8.53
CA PRO A 430 0.68 -14.35 -8.52
C PRO A 430 0.61 -13.34 -9.65
N SER A 431 1.16 -12.14 -9.42
CA SER A 431 1.23 -11.08 -10.43
C SER A 431 1.80 -11.62 -11.74
N THR A 432 1.03 -11.46 -12.80
CA THR A 432 1.31 -11.99 -14.14
C THR A 432 1.27 -10.84 -15.13
N VAL A 433 2.38 -10.61 -15.81
CA VAL A 433 2.51 -9.59 -16.86
C VAL A 433 2.17 -10.22 -18.20
N PHE A 434 1.18 -9.64 -18.85
CA PHE A 434 0.78 -9.97 -20.23
C PHE A 434 1.12 -8.82 -21.17
N GLU A 435 1.38 -9.16 -22.44
CA GLU A 435 1.38 -8.23 -23.55
C GLU A 435 0.25 -8.59 -24.50
N TYR A 436 -0.59 -7.62 -24.81
CA TYR A 436 -1.71 -7.77 -25.73
C TYR A 436 -1.47 -6.94 -26.98
N ASN A 437 -1.45 -7.60 -28.14
CA ASN A 437 -1.42 -6.90 -29.41
C ASN A 437 -2.84 -6.49 -29.78
N MET A 438 -3.10 -5.19 -29.82
CA MET A 438 -4.43 -4.62 -30.04
C MET A 438 -4.93 -4.81 -31.47
N THR A 439 -4.01 -4.90 -32.45
CA THR A 439 -4.33 -5.14 -33.87
C THR A 439 -4.64 -6.60 -34.15
N SER A 440 -3.76 -7.54 -33.77
CA SER A 440 -3.96 -8.97 -33.99
C SER A 440 -4.88 -9.63 -32.95
N LYS A 441 -5.21 -8.94 -31.85
CA LYS A 441 -6.01 -9.42 -30.71
C LYS A 441 -5.43 -10.68 -30.04
N THR A 442 -4.10 -10.80 -30.05
CA THR A 442 -3.38 -11.90 -29.43
C THR A 442 -2.78 -11.48 -28.09
N LYS A 443 -2.83 -12.38 -27.11
CA LYS A 443 -2.29 -12.19 -25.77
C LYS A 443 -1.12 -13.13 -25.52
N GLU A 444 0.02 -12.57 -25.07
CA GLU A 444 1.22 -13.30 -24.71
C GLU A 444 1.49 -13.15 -23.20
N LEU A 445 1.87 -14.24 -22.55
CA LEU A 445 2.34 -14.24 -21.16
C LEU A 445 3.84 -13.93 -21.18
N LEU A 446 4.23 -12.77 -20.66
CA LEU A 446 5.63 -12.39 -20.59
C LEU A 446 6.31 -12.89 -19.31
N LYS A 447 5.61 -12.80 -18.17
CA LYS A 447 6.15 -13.24 -16.89
C LYS A 447 5.03 -13.47 -15.88
N GLN A 448 5.12 -14.55 -15.12
CA GLN A 448 4.40 -14.72 -13.85
C GLN A 448 5.41 -14.78 -12.70
N ASN A 449 5.16 -14.05 -11.64
CA ASN A 449 6.02 -14.08 -10.45
C ASN A 449 6.03 -15.48 -9.85
N LYS A 450 7.23 -16.06 -9.70
CA LYS A 450 7.39 -17.39 -9.13
C LYS A 450 7.31 -17.34 -7.60
N VAL A 451 6.51 -18.23 -7.04
CA VAL A 451 6.56 -18.59 -5.62
C VAL A 451 7.49 -19.79 -5.48
N ILE A 452 8.56 -19.64 -4.71
CA ILE A 452 9.54 -20.70 -4.46
C ILE A 452 9.06 -21.53 -3.26
N ASP A 453 8.07 -22.37 -3.51
CA ASP A 453 7.48 -23.27 -2.52
C ASP A 453 6.92 -24.48 -3.27
N ASN A 454 7.41 -25.67 -2.96
CA ASN A 454 7.01 -26.91 -3.63
C ASN A 454 5.54 -27.29 -3.35
N ASN A 455 4.93 -26.70 -2.33
CA ASN A 455 3.54 -26.96 -1.95
C ASN A 455 2.57 -25.91 -2.52
N PHE A 456 3.11 -24.90 -3.21
CA PHE A 456 2.29 -23.83 -3.81
C PHE A 456 1.82 -24.25 -5.20
N GLU A 457 0.51 -24.44 -5.32
CA GLU A 457 -0.20 -24.51 -6.60
C GLU A 457 -1.44 -23.61 -6.49
N ILE A 458 -1.73 -22.84 -7.53
CA ILE A 458 -2.89 -21.92 -7.54
C ILE A 458 -4.18 -22.68 -7.21
N ASP A 459 -4.35 -23.89 -7.75
CA ASP A 459 -5.53 -24.74 -7.56
C ASP A 459 -5.68 -25.31 -6.15
N ASN A 460 -4.68 -25.15 -5.27
CA ASN A 460 -4.76 -25.48 -3.85
C ASN A 460 -5.55 -24.45 -3.05
N TYR A 461 -5.87 -23.31 -3.62
CA TYR A 461 -6.59 -22.23 -2.97
C TYR A 461 -7.92 -21.99 -3.67
N LYS A 462 -8.90 -21.55 -2.88
CA LYS A 462 -10.24 -21.16 -3.37
C LYS A 462 -10.46 -19.69 -3.04
N GLU A 463 -10.88 -18.96 -4.05
CA GLU A 463 -11.37 -17.60 -3.90
C GLU A 463 -12.89 -17.59 -3.86
N LYS A 464 -13.46 -16.61 -3.18
CA LYS A 464 -14.90 -16.41 -3.09
C LYS A 464 -15.21 -14.93 -2.91
N ARG A 465 -16.26 -14.48 -3.54
CA ARG A 465 -16.81 -13.15 -3.35
C ARG A 465 -18.16 -13.24 -2.65
N LEU A 466 -18.30 -12.48 -1.56
CA LEU A 466 -19.56 -12.37 -0.83
C LEU A 466 -20.13 -10.96 -1.00
N TRP A 467 -21.44 -10.85 -0.79
CA TRP A 467 -22.16 -9.60 -0.70
C TRP A 467 -22.87 -9.56 0.64
N VAL A 468 -22.36 -8.75 1.56
CA VAL A 468 -22.85 -8.65 2.92
C VAL A 468 -23.83 -7.50 3.01
N LYS A 469 -25.01 -7.74 3.56
CA LYS A 469 -26.00 -6.70 3.78
C LYS A 469 -25.66 -5.94 5.06
N SER A 470 -25.42 -4.63 4.96
CA SER A 470 -25.19 -3.74 6.08
C SER A 470 -26.49 -3.36 6.80
N ARG A 471 -26.36 -2.73 7.96
CA ARG A 471 -27.48 -2.22 8.78
C ARG A 471 -28.38 -1.23 8.04
N ASP A 472 -27.84 -0.49 7.08
CA ASP A 472 -28.55 0.47 6.22
C ASP A 472 -28.97 -0.12 4.86
N ASN A 473 -28.98 -1.47 4.74
CA ASN A 473 -29.39 -2.25 3.59
C ASN A 473 -28.49 -2.13 2.33
N ILE A 474 -27.28 -1.62 2.45
CA ILE A 474 -26.29 -1.58 1.37
C ILE A 474 -25.58 -2.93 1.27
N LYS A 475 -25.21 -3.36 0.06
CA LYS A 475 -24.46 -4.59 -0.18
C LYS A 475 -22.97 -4.32 -0.20
N ILE A 476 -22.23 -4.77 0.82
CA ILE A 476 -20.79 -4.62 0.96
C ILE A 476 -20.10 -5.82 0.31
N PRO A 477 -19.21 -5.62 -0.69
CA PRO A 477 -18.43 -6.71 -1.25
C PRO A 477 -17.35 -7.17 -0.27
N VAL A 478 -17.12 -8.48 -0.22
CA VAL A 478 -16.04 -9.09 0.57
C VAL A 478 -15.34 -10.14 -0.29
N SER A 479 -14.03 -10.01 -0.46
CA SER A 479 -13.20 -10.99 -1.18
C SER A 479 -12.49 -11.90 -0.19
N LEU A 480 -12.59 -13.22 -0.37
CA LEU A 480 -11.98 -14.22 0.51
C LEU A 480 -11.05 -15.14 -0.26
N VAL A 481 -10.02 -15.63 0.43
CA VAL A 481 -9.17 -16.74 -0.03
C VAL A 481 -8.85 -17.69 1.13
N PHE A 482 -8.81 -18.98 0.83
CA PHE A 482 -8.50 -20.04 1.79
C PHE A 482 -8.03 -21.31 1.07
N ARG A 483 -7.40 -22.23 1.80
CA ARG A 483 -7.05 -23.56 1.25
C ARG A 483 -8.31 -24.30 0.81
N LYS A 484 -8.29 -24.87 -0.39
CA LYS A 484 -9.45 -25.55 -1.02
C LYS A 484 -10.04 -26.70 -0.17
N ASN A 485 -9.17 -27.38 0.58
CA ASN A 485 -9.55 -28.48 1.47
C ASN A 485 -9.86 -28.04 2.90
N LEU A 486 -9.93 -26.75 3.19
CA LEU A 486 -10.27 -26.22 4.51
C LEU A 486 -11.75 -26.46 4.82
N GLU A 487 -12.02 -27.16 5.92
CA GLU A 487 -13.37 -27.27 6.47
C GLU A 487 -13.69 -26.02 7.30
N ILE A 488 -14.50 -25.14 6.71
CA ILE A 488 -14.88 -23.88 7.32
C ILE A 488 -15.95 -24.11 8.38
N ASN A 489 -15.70 -23.61 9.60
CA ASN A 489 -16.64 -23.65 10.72
C ASN A 489 -16.30 -22.54 11.73
N SER A 490 -17.05 -22.44 12.84
CA SER A 490 -16.86 -21.42 13.88
C SER A 490 -15.49 -21.42 14.58
N LYS A 491 -14.65 -22.47 14.40
CA LYS A 491 -13.28 -22.57 14.92
C LYS A 491 -12.23 -22.20 13.88
N THR A 492 -12.64 -21.85 12.66
CA THR A 492 -11.71 -21.45 11.59
C THR A 492 -11.19 -20.04 11.87
N PRO A 493 -9.87 -19.86 12.02
CA PRO A 493 -9.31 -18.53 12.20
C PRO A 493 -9.43 -17.72 10.91
N LEU A 494 -9.82 -16.46 11.05
CA LEU A 494 -10.05 -15.54 9.95
C LEU A 494 -9.34 -14.21 10.21
N LEU A 495 -8.55 -13.75 9.25
CA LEU A 495 -8.00 -12.40 9.25
C LEU A 495 -8.81 -11.52 8.29
N LEU A 496 -9.50 -10.53 8.84
CA LEU A 496 -10.27 -9.53 8.10
C LEU A 496 -9.47 -8.24 7.97
N TYR A 497 -9.30 -7.76 6.74
CA TYR A 497 -8.59 -6.53 6.39
C TYR A 497 -9.51 -5.49 5.76
N ALA A 498 -9.31 -4.21 6.08
CA ALA A 498 -9.88 -3.09 5.34
C ALA A 498 -9.02 -1.83 5.47
N TYR A 499 -9.31 -0.83 4.61
CA TYR A 499 -8.71 0.51 4.63
C TYR A 499 -9.78 1.60 4.72
N GLY A 500 -10.59 1.79 3.69
CA GLY A 500 -11.81 2.59 3.69
C GLY A 500 -11.63 4.09 3.70
N SER A 501 -10.62 4.65 3.03
CA SER A 501 -10.39 6.09 2.94
C SER A 501 -9.74 6.48 1.61
N TYR A 502 -9.82 7.76 1.26
CA TYR A 502 -9.18 8.39 0.09
C TYR A 502 -9.61 7.81 -1.26
N GLY A 503 -10.75 7.16 -1.36
CA GLY A 503 -11.09 6.40 -2.56
C GLY A 503 -10.17 5.20 -2.82
N SER A 504 -9.25 4.89 -1.90
CA SER A 504 -8.27 3.80 -2.09
C SER A 504 -8.96 2.45 -2.15
N THR A 505 -8.88 1.80 -3.30
CA THR A 505 -9.43 0.47 -3.51
C THR A 505 -8.42 -0.58 -3.09
N ILE A 506 -8.75 -1.35 -2.07
CA ILE A 506 -7.93 -2.50 -1.67
C ILE A 506 -8.29 -3.68 -2.56
N ASP A 507 -7.58 -3.79 -3.67
CA ASP A 507 -7.84 -4.82 -4.66
C ASP A 507 -7.38 -6.22 -4.22
N PRO A 508 -8.07 -7.28 -4.66
CA PRO A 508 -7.75 -8.67 -4.32
C PRO A 508 -6.48 -9.14 -5.05
N SER A 509 -5.31 -8.71 -4.56
CA SER A 509 -4.00 -9.04 -5.11
C SER A 509 -3.30 -10.16 -4.33
N PHE A 510 -2.40 -10.87 -5.01
CA PHE A 510 -1.59 -11.94 -4.44
C PHE A 510 -0.54 -11.44 -3.44
N SER A 511 -0.31 -12.23 -2.41
CA SER A 511 0.81 -12.05 -1.47
C SER A 511 1.39 -13.40 -1.08
N SER A 512 2.68 -13.64 -1.37
CA SER A 512 3.36 -14.87 -0.95
C SER A 512 3.54 -14.98 0.57
N ALA A 513 3.61 -13.85 1.26
CA ALA A 513 3.64 -13.82 2.73
C ALA A 513 2.32 -14.33 3.34
N ARG A 514 1.17 -14.02 2.70
CA ARG A 514 -0.16 -14.48 3.13
C ARG A 514 -0.29 -16.00 3.14
N LEU A 515 0.45 -16.71 2.32
CA LEU A 515 0.47 -18.17 2.29
C LEU A 515 0.81 -18.74 3.68
N SER A 516 1.62 -18.04 4.47
CA SER A 516 1.94 -18.47 5.83
C SER A 516 0.72 -18.57 6.76
N LEU A 517 -0.31 -17.76 6.53
CA LEU A 517 -1.59 -17.88 7.22
C LEU A 517 -2.48 -18.96 6.58
N LEU A 518 -2.62 -18.92 5.25
CA LEU A 518 -3.50 -19.83 4.51
C LEU A 518 -3.11 -21.29 4.71
N ASP A 519 -1.79 -21.59 4.68
CA ASP A 519 -1.25 -22.94 4.87
C ASP A 519 -1.42 -23.45 6.29
N ARG A 520 -1.66 -22.55 7.25
CA ARG A 520 -2.00 -22.86 8.65
C ARG A 520 -3.50 -22.86 8.92
N GLY A 521 -4.31 -22.90 7.84
CA GLY A 521 -5.77 -23.05 7.89
C GLY A 521 -6.53 -21.77 8.24
N PHE A 522 -6.00 -20.60 7.88
CA PHE A 522 -6.71 -19.33 7.95
C PHE A 522 -7.56 -19.08 6.70
N ILE A 523 -8.64 -18.34 6.90
CA ILE A 523 -9.27 -17.55 5.86
C ILE A 523 -8.65 -16.15 5.91
N TYR A 524 -8.31 -15.60 4.74
CA TYR A 524 -8.02 -14.19 4.60
C TYR A 524 -9.15 -13.51 3.86
N ALA A 525 -9.64 -12.39 4.38
CA ALA A 525 -10.75 -11.64 3.81
C ALA A 525 -10.44 -10.15 3.70
N ILE A 526 -10.92 -9.52 2.62
CA ILE A 526 -10.89 -8.06 2.43
C ILE A 526 -12.35 -7.57 2.44
N ALA A 527 -12.69 -6.71 3.39
CA ALA A 527 -13.95 -5.98 3.37
C ALA A 527 -13.78 -4.70 2.54
N HIS A 528 -14.47 -4.63 1.40
CA HIS A 528 -14.43 -3.46 0.53
C HIS A 528 -15.43 -2.40 1.01
N VAL A 529 -15.16 -1.85 2.18
CA VAL A 529 -16.03 -0.88 2.88
C VAL A 529 -16.12 0.45 2.16
N ARG A 530 -17.17 1.23 2.43
CA ARG A 530 -17.31 2.61 1.96
C ARG A 530 -16.13 3.48 2.40
N GLY A 531 -15.78 4.49 1.60
CA GLY A 531 -14.57 5.31 1.73
C GLY A 531 -13.44 4.89 0.80
N GLY A 532 -13.51 3.66 0.21
CA GLY A 532 -12.79 3.30 -1.01
C GLY A 532 -13.66 3.55 -2.26
N GLU A 533 -13.13 3.31 -3.47
CA GLU A 533 -13.88 3.44 -4.74
C GLU A 533 -14.23 2.09 -5.38
N TYR A 534 -14.27 1.00 -4.61
CA TYR A 534 -14.48 -0.35 -5.16
C TYR A 534 -15.79 -0.49 -5.97
N LEU A 535 -16.82 0.26 -5.60
CA LEU A 535 -18.09 0.34 -6.34
C LEU A 535 -18.32 1.71 -6.99
N GLY A 536 -17.26 2.46 -7.27
CA GLY A 536 -17.32 3.78 -7.91
C GLY A 536 -17.27 4.95 -6.93
N ARG A 537 -17.35 6.18 -7.46
CA ARG A 537 -17.17 7.41 -6.68
C ARG A 537 -18.18 7.59 -5.55
N LYS A 538 -19.42 7.21 -5.76
CA LYS A 538 -20.45 7.28 -4.72
C LYS A 538 -20.07 6.45 -3.48
N TRP A 539 -19.39 5.30 -3.68
CA TRP A 539 -18.90 4.44 -2.61
C TRP A 539 -17.84 5.14 -1.74
N TYR A 540 -17.02 5.97 -2.36
CA TYR A 540 -16.09 6.84 -1.66
C TYR A 540 -16.80 7.97 -0.91
N ASP A 541 -17.68 8.72 -1.57
CA ASP A 541 -18.36 9.88 -1.00
C ASP A 541 -19.25 9.51 0.21
N GLU A 542 -19.81 8.31 0.21
CA GLU A 542 -20.60 7.77 1.34
C GLU A 542 -19.73 7.25 2.50
N GLY A 543 -18.41 7.33 2.43
CA GLY A 543 -17.47 6.92 3.48
C GLY A 543 -16.47 7.98 3.90
N LYS A 544 -16.69 9.27 3.60
CA LYS A 544 -15.80 10.36 3.99
C LYS A 544 -16.55 11.50 4.68
N MET A 545 -15.82 12.46 5.23
CA MET A 545 -16.36 13.65 5.90
C MET A 545 -17.47 13.28 6.90
N LEU A 546 -18.65 13.88 6.79
CA LEU A 546 -19.81 13.62 7.68
C LEU A 546 -20.45 12.22 7.48
N ASN A 547 -19.97 11.44 6.51
CA ASN A 547 -20.39 10.06 6.26
C ASN A 547 -19.37 9.02 6.75
N LYS A 548 -18.24 9.45 7.34
CA LYS A 548 -17.11 8.57 7.69
C LYS A 548 -17.50 7.36 8.55
N LYS A 549 -18.47 7.49 9.43
CA LYS A 549 -18.94 6.39 10.28
C LYS A 549 -19.49 5.21 9.49
N ASN A 550 -19.91 5.40 8.24
CA ASN A 550 -20.36 4.28 7.39
C ASN A 550 -19.22 3.28 7.14
N THR A 551 -17.98 3.74 6.98
CA THR A 551 -16.79 2.88 6.85
C THR A 551 -16.68 1.90 8.04
N PHE A 552 -16.83 2.42 9.25
CA PHE A 552 -16.69 1.65 10.49
C PHE A 552 -17.85 0.68 10.68
N ASN A 553 -19.07 1.15 10.40
CA ASN A 553 -20.28 0.35 10.45
C ASN A 553 -20.24 -0.82 9.46
N ASP A 554 -19.77 -0.56 8.24
CA ASP A 554 -19.62 -1.59 7.20
C ASP A 554 -18.70 -2.72 7.67
N PHE A 555 -17.54 -2.39 8.26
CA PHE A 555 -16.61 -3.39 8.77
C PHE A 555 -17.19 -4.21 9.92
N ILE A 556 -17.87 -3.56 10.87
CA ILE A 556 -18.54 -4.24 11.99
C ILE A 556 -19.64 -5.18 11.47
N ASP A 557 -20.42 -4.74 10.47
CA ASP A 557 -21.49 -5.55 9.89
C ASP A 557 -20.95 -6.75 9.11
N VAL A 558 -19.84 -6.58 8.40
CA VAL A 558 -19.11 -7.69 7.76
C VAL A 558 -18.59 -8.68 8.81
N SER A 559 -18.00 -8.19 9.91
CA SER A 559 -17.52 -9.03 11.01
C SER A 559 -18.65 -9.88 11.60
N LYS A 560 -19.78 -9.27 11.91
CA LYS A 560 -20.98 -9.96 12.42
C LYS A 560 -21.52 -10.99 11.43
N PHE A 561 -21.57 -10.66 10.15
CA PHE A 561 -22.00 -11.56 9.10
C PHE A 561 -21.10 -12.81 9.03
N LEU A 562 -19.77 -12.63 9.01
CA LEU A 562 -18.83 -13.75 8.94
C LEU A 562 -18.93 -14.69 10.15
N ILE A 563 -19.20 -14.14 11.34
CA ILE A 563 -19.45 -14.93 12.55
C ILE A 563 -20.80 -15.67 12.43
N ASN A 564 -21.87 -14.98 12.08
CA ASN A 564 -23.24 -15.55 12.03
C ASN A 564 -23.37 -16.64 10.96
N GLU A 565 -22.67 -16.49 9.82
CA GLU A 565 -22.66 -17.49 8.73
C GLU A 565 -21.66 -18.63 8.99
N GLY A 566 -20.98 -18.64 10.15
CA GLY A 566 -20.09 -19.72 10.56
C GLY A 566 -18.77 -19.78 9.82
N TYR A 567 -18.32 -18.69 9.19
CA TYR A 567 -16.97 -18.61 8.63
C TYR A 567 -15.89 -18.59 9.72
N THR A 568 -16.24 -18.10 10.90
CA THR A 568 -15.37 -17.98 12.08
C THR A 568 -16.24 -17.74 13.33
N SER A 569 -15.63 -17.40 14.46
CA SER A 569 -16.29 -16.85 15.65
C SER A 569 -15.47 -15.69 16.22
N SER A 570 -16.00 -14.97 17.22
CA SER A 570 -15.26 -13.91 17.91
C SER A 570 -13.96 -14.39 18.58
N GLU A 571 -13.87 -15.66 18.93
CA GLU A 571 -12.65 -16.28 19.48
C GLU A 571 -11.58 -16.58 18.43
N HIS A 572 -11.89 -16.44 17.14
CA HIS A 572 -11.03 -16.76 16.01
C HIS A 572 -11.02 -15.69 14.93
N LEU A 573 -11.73 -14.56 15.13
CA LEU A 573 -11.71 -13.43 14.22
C LEU A 573 -10.61 -12.44 14.60
N HIS A 574 -9.71 -12.19 13.66
CA HIS A 574 -8.66 -11.19 13.76
C HIS A 574 -8.92 -10.06 12.78
N ALA A 575 -8.65 -8.82 13.19
CA ALA A 575 -8.76 -7.65 12.31
C ALA A 575 -7.38 -7.00 12.11
N LEU A 576 -7.13 -6.46 10.91
CA LEU A 576 -5.92 -5.71 10.57
C LEU A 576 -6.26 -4.51 9.70
N GLY A 577 -5.66 -3.37 10.03
CA GLY A 577 -5.73 -2.16 9.21
C GLY A 577 -4.56 -1.23 9.51
N GLY A 578 -4.08 -0.53 8.49
CA GLY A 578 -2.95 0.39 8.63
C GLY A 578 -3.31 1.83 8.27
N SER A 579 -2.61 2.82 8.84
CA SER A 579 -2.81 4.25 8.53
C SER A 579 -4.27 4.67 8.80
N ALA A 580 -4.99 5.14 7.80
CA ALA A 580 -6.44 5.38 7.89
C ALA A 580 -7.24 4.08 8.16
N GLY A 581 -6.78 2.92 7.71
CA GLY A 581 -7.31 1.62 8.15
C GLY A 581 -7.02 1.35 9.64
N GLY A 582 -5.97 1.93 10.20
CA GLY A 582 -5.68 1.94 11.62
C GLY A 582 -6.67 2.81 12.42
N LEU A 583 -7.17 3.91 11.85
CA LEU A 583 -8.31 4.64 12.39
C LEU A 583 -9.55 3.72 12.50
N LEU A 584 -9.85 2.98 11.43
CA LEU A 584 -10.92 1.99 11.43
C LEU A 584 -10.72 0.96 12.57
N MET A 585 -9.50 0.44 12.75
CA MET A 585 -9.17 -0.48 13.85
C MET A 585 -9.41 0.15 15.22
N GLY A 586 -9.04 1.43 15.39
CA GLY A 586 -9.27 2.17 16.64
C GLY A 586 -10.76 2.33 16.96
N VAL A 587 -11.58 2.60 15.95
CA VAL A 587 -13.04 2.76 16.15
C VAL A 587 -13.70 1.43 16.50
N ILE A 588 -13.38 0.34 15.79
CA ILE A 588 -14.01 -0.97 16.09
C ILE A 588 -13.63 -1.48 17.48
N LEU A 589 -12.43 -1.13 18.00
CA LEU A 589 -12.01 -1.43 19.36
C LEU A 589 -12.85 -0.68 20.40
N ASN A 590 -13.28 0.55 20.09
CA ASN A 590 -14.14 1.32 21.00
C ASN A 590 -15.61 0.88 20.93
N ASP A 591 -16.09 0.43 19.76
CA ASP A 591 -17.53 0.23 19.50
C ASP A 591 -17.98 -1.23 19.55
N SER A 592 -17.11 -2.18 19.24
CA SER A 592 -17.47 -3.61 19.19
C SER A 592 -16.26 -4.52 19.48
N PRO A 593 -15.52 -4.30 20.58
CA PRO A 593 -14.30 -5.06 20.90
C PRO A 593 -14.55 -6.57 21.06
N GLU A 594 -15.76 -6.95 21.47
CA GLU A 594 -16.19 -8.34 21.72
C GLU A 594 -16.23 -9.22 20.47
N LEU A 595 -16.19 -8.63 19.30
CA LEU A 595 -16.22 -9.38 18.04
C LEU A 595 -14.86 -10.00 17.67
N TYR A 596 -13.77 -9.56 18.29
CA TYR A 596 -12.43 -9.87 17.82
C TYR A 596 -11.58 -10.61 18.85
N LYS A 597 -10.83 -11.63 18.40
CA LYS A 597 -9.76 -12.28 19.16
C LYS A 597 -8.56 -11.35 19.30
N SER A 598 -8.21 -10.68 18.19
CA SER A 598 -7.17 -9.67 18.18
C SER A 598 -7.37 -8.61 17.11
N VAL A 599 -6.76 -7.45 17.34
CA VAL A 599 -6.69 -6.36 16.39
C VAL A 599 -5.24 -5.93 16.22
N THR A 600 -4.78 -5.84 14.96
CA THR A 600 -3.49 -5.26 14.59
C THR A 600 -3.72 -3.90 13.95
N ALA A 601 -3.23 -2.84 14.59
CA ALA A 601 -3.31 -1.46 14.10
C ALA A 601 -1.90 -1.00 13.68
N ALA A 602 -1.63 -0.99 12.37
CA ALA A 602 -0.34 -0.61 11.83
C ALA A 602 -0.28 0.89 11.52
N VAL A 603 0.70 1.61 12.10
CA VAL A 603 0.89 3.06 11.95
C VAL A 603 -0.44 3.85 11.99
N PRO A 604 -1.28 3.66 13.03
CA PRO A 604 -2.69 4.02 13.00
C PRO A 604 -2.93 5.51 13.23
N PHE A 605 -3.84 6.09 12.43
CA PHE A 605 -4.34 7.45 12.57
C PHE A 605 -5.43 7.52 13.64
N VAL A 606 -5.04 7.70 14.91
CA VAL A 606 -5.94 7.50 16.07
C VAL A 606 -6.19 8.71 16.94
N ASP A 607 -5.45 9.80 16.76
CA ASP A 607 -5.71 11.08 17.44
C ASP A 607 -6.15 12.16 16.43
N VAL A 608 -7.25 11.84 15.74
CA VAL A 608 -7.71 12.53 14.53
C VAL A 608 -7.92 14.03 14.80
N ILE A 609 -8.59 14.37 15.91
CA ILE A 609 -8.94 15.78 16.19
C ILE A 609 -7.69 16.62 16.51
N THR A 610 -6.70 16.07 17.22
CA THR A 610 -5.47 16.79 17.55
C THR A 610 -4.62 17.02 16.31
N THR A 611 -4.52 16.02 15.43
CA THR A 611 -3.77 16.12 14.18
C THR A 611 -4.44 17.08 13.20
N MET A 612 -5.76 16.97 13.01
CA MET A 612 -6.49 17.82 12.06
C MET A 612 -6.66 19.28 12.52
N LEU A 613 -6.37 19.61 13.78
CA LEU A 613 -6.30 20.98 14.30
C LEU A 613 -4.91 21.62 14.20
N ASP A 614 -3.88 20.86 13.86
CA ASP A 614 -2.50 21.32 13.79
C ASP A 614 -2.01 21.40 12.32
N GLU A 615 -2.20 22.54 11.69
CA GLU A 615 -1.80 22.80 10.29
C GLU A 615 -0.28 22.72 10.07
N SER A 616 0.52 22.64 11.12
CA SER A 616 1.96 22.44 11.02
C SER A 616 2.35 20.97 10.75
N ILE A 617 1.42 20.03 10.97
CA ILE A 617 1.63 18.60 10.68
C ILE A 617 1.53 18.37 9.17
N PRO A 618 2.46 17.60 8.58
CA PRO A 618 2.35 17.21 7.17
C PRO A 618 0.99 16.61 6.83
N LEU A 619 0.44 16.95 5.68
CA LEU A 619 -0.83 16.52 5.09
C LEU A 619 -2.09 17.19 5.67
N THR A 620 -2.11 17.68 6.91
CA THR A 620 -3.33 18.17 7.60
C THR A 620 -4.19 19.09 6.72
N THR A 621 -3.60 20.14 6.13
CA THR A 621 -4.36 21.11 5.31
C THR A 621 -4.92 20.48 4.05
N GLY A 622 -4.19 19.56 3.42
CA GLY A 622 -4.60 18.85 2.21
C GLY A 622 -5.70 17.79 2.43
N GLU A 623 -5.96 17.43 3.69
CA GLU A 623 -6.90 16.35 4.04
C GLU A 623 -8.25 16.85 4.58
N TYR A 624 -8.49 18.16 4.55
CA TYR A 624 -9.79 18.70 4.97
C TYR A 624 -10.96 18.21 4.10
N ASP A 625 -10.71 17.87 2.84
CA ASP A 625 -11.71 17.31 1.93
C ASP A 625 -11.98 15.80 2.18
N GLU A 626 -11.12 15.13 2.95
CA GLU A 626 -11.31 13.72 3.37
C GLU A 626 -12.01 13.63 4.73
N TRP A 627 -11.49 14.36 5.74
CA TRP A 627 -11.94 14.24 7.13
C TRP A 627 -12.92 15.33 7.54
N GLY A 628 -12.91 16.48 6.85
CA GLY A 628 -13.55 17.71 7.27
C GLY A 628 -12.59 18.62 8.05
N ASN A 629 -12.81 19.93 7.96
CA ASN A 629 -12.00 20.93 8.65
C ASN A 629 -12.55 21.19 10.07
N PRO A 630 -11.89 20.73 11.17
CA PRO A 630 -12.37 20.89 12.54
C PRO A 630 -12.29 22.33 13.05
N ASN A 631 -11.76 23.28 12.28
CA ASN A 631 -11.95 24.71 12.53
C ASN A 631 -13.41 25.15 12.35
N LYS A 632 -14.24 24.36 11.67
CA LYS A 632 -15.70 24.47 11.64
C LYS A 632 -16.30 23.52 12.67
N LYS A 633 -17.21 24.04 13.53
CA LYS A 633 -17.76 23.28 14.68
C LYS A 633 -18.45 21.97 14.28
N GLU A 634 -19.14 21.94 13.15
CA GLU A 634 -19.83 20.74 12.65
C GLU A 634 -18.85 19.57 12.44
N PHE A 635 -17.71 19.83 11.76
CA PHE A 635 -16.69 18.81 11.55
C PHE A 635 -15.94 18.46 12.83
N TYR A 636 -15.70 19.44 13.69
CA TYR A 636 -15.11 19.19 15.00
C TYR A 636 -15.94 18.18 15.80
N ASP A 637 -17.24 18.47 15.98
CA ASP A 637 -18.15 17.60 16.74
C ASP A 637 -18.24 16.20 16.11
N TYR A 638 -18.29 16.13 14.77
CA TYR A 638 -18.37 14.85 14.06
C TYR A 638 -17.11 14.03 14.21
N ILE A 639 -15.92 14.62 13.97
CA ILE A 639 -14.63 13.95 14.14
C ILE A 639 -14.44 13.50 15.58
N LEU A 640 -14.72 14.37 16.56
CA LEU A 640 -14.62 14.05 17.96
C LEU A 640 -15.47 12.83 18.33
N SER A 641 -16.63 12.66 17.69
CA SER A 641 -17.55 11.55 17.95
C SER A 641 -17.06 10.17 17.50
N TYR A 642 -15.93 10.09 16.77
CA TYR A 642 -15.31 8.82 16.36
C TYR A 642 -13.79 8.75 16.58
N SER A 643 -13.11 9.86 16.86
CA SER A 643 -11.64 9.90 17.09
C SER A 643 -11.25 8.84 18.13
N PRO A 644 -10.46 7.81 17.78
CA PRO A 644 -10.23 6.67 18.68
C PRO A 644 -9.63 7.05 20.02
N TYR A 645 -8.66 7.95 20.04
CA TYR A 645 -8.00 8.43 21.26
C TYR A 645 -9.00 9.08 22.22
N ASP A 646 -9.93 9.88 21.70
CA ASP A 646 -10.90 10.61 22.52
C ASP A 646 -12.00 9.70 23.05
N ASN A 647 -12.33 8.60 22.35
CA ASN A 647 -13.44 7.70 22.65
C ASN A 647 -13.03 6.38 23.33
N ILE A 648 -11.80 6.27 23.89
CA ILE A 648 -11.41 5.12 24.71
C ILE A 648 -12.32 5.03 25.93
N LYS A 649 -12.88 3.82 26.17
CA LYS A 649 -13.81 3.53 27.27
C LYS A 649 -13.16 2.63 28.32
N GLU A 650 -13.69 2.64 29.53
CA GLU A 650 -13.38 1.64 30.56
C GLU A 650 -14.16 0.35 30.26
N GLN A 651 -13.57 -0.55 29.46
CA GLN A 651 -14.16 -1.81 29.03
C GLN A 651 -13.08 -2.87 28.79
N ASP A 652 -13.50 -4.10 28.47
CA ASP A 652 -12.61 -5.14 28.02
C ASP A 652 -12.26 -4.93 26.55
N TYR A 653 -11.00 -5.14 26.19
CA TYR A 653 -10.46 -5.07 24.84
C TYR A 653 -9.88 -6.44 24.42
N PRO A 654 -9.86 -6.78 23.14
CA PRO A 654 -9.19 -7.98 22.65
C PRO A 654 -7.66 -7.83 22.77
N ASN A 655 -6.91 -8.83 22.32
CA ASN A 655 -5.46 -8.70 22.20
C ASN A 655 -5.11 -7.70 21.10
N ILE A 656 -4.19 -6.77 21.36
CA ILE A 656 -3.88 -5.66 20.46
C ILE A 656 -2.39 -5.59 20.19
N LEU A 657 -2.03 -5.49 18.90
CA LEU A 657 -0.69 -5.12 18.45
C LEU A 657 -0.77 -3.78 17.70
N VAL A 658 -0.02 -2.80 18.17
CA VAL A 658 0.11 -1.49 17.53
C VAL A 658 1.54 -1.34 17.03
N THR A 659 1.72 -0.99 15.75
CA THR A 659 3.04 -0.66 15.21
C THR A 659 3.14 0.83 14.89
N ALA A 660 4.35 1.38 14.94
CA ALA A 660 4.62 2.79 14.67
C ALA A 660 5.99 2.96 14.00
N GLY A 661 6.18 4.06 13.28
CA GLY A 661 7.48 4.50 12.76
C GLY A 661 7.88 5.82 13.39
N TYR A 662 9.06 5.88 14.03
CA TYR A 662 9.52 7.11 14.66
C TYR A 662 9.71 8.26 13.66
N HIS A 663 10.12 7.94 12.42
CA HIS A 663 10.31 8.88 11.33
C HIS A 663 9.06 9.12 10.48
N ASP A 664 7.89 8.63 10.91
CA ASP A 664 6.65 8.77 10.16
C ASP A 664 6.29 10.25 9.90
N SER A 665 6.09 10.57 8.62
CA SER A 665 5.72 11.90 8.14
C SER A 665 4.26 11.99 7.65
N GLN A 666 3.50 10.89 7.75
CA GLN A 666 2.09 10.82 7.38
C GLN A 666 1.19 10.73 8.62
N VAL A 667 1.46 9.74 9.48
CA VAL A 667 0.82 9.59 10.78
C VAL A 667 1.90 9.72 11.85
N GLN A 668 1.77 10.69 12.72
CA GLN A 668 2.81 10.99 13.68
C GLN A 668 2.97 9.84 14.71
N TYR A 669 4.20 9.44 15.03
CA TYR A 669 4.52 8.35 15.97
C TYR A 669 3.85 8.52 17.35
N TRP A 670 3.58 9.76 17.77
CA TRP A 670 2.96 10.05 19.06
C TRP A 670 1.47 9.69 19.11
N GLU A 671 0.77 9.59 17.97
CA GLU A 671 -0.63 9.19 17.95
C GLU A 671 -0.82 7.77 18.52
N PRO A 672 -0.19 6.73 17.96
CA PRO A 672 -0.25 5.39 18.53
C PRO A 672 0.35 5.30 19.94
N ALA A 673 1.42 6.06 20.24
CA ALA A 673 2.04 6.04 21.56
C ALA A 673 1.09 6.56 22.67
N LYS A 674 0.47 7.71 22.45
CA LYS A 674 -0.55 8.29 23.35
C LYS A 674 -1.76 7.36 23.49
N TRP A 675 -2.21 6.82 22.36
CA TRP A 675 -3.37 5.93 22.32
C TRP A 675 -3.16 4.67 23.15
N VAL A 676 -2.01 3.99 23.00
CA VAL A 676 -1.65 2.83 23.82
C VAL A 676 -1.52 3.19 25.29
N ALA A 677 -0.85 4.31 25.62
CA ALA A 677 -0.71 4.77 27.01
C ALA A 677 -2.07 5.01 27.69
N LYS A 678 -3.00 5.69 27.01
CA LYS A 678 -4.37 5.93 27.51
C LYS A 678 -5.17 4.63 27.60
N MET A 679 -5.14 3.78 26.58
CA MET A 679 -5.86 2.51 26.56
C MET A 679 -5.40 1.59 27.71
N ARG A 680 -4.08 1.49 27.94
CA ARG A 680 -3.50 0.70 29.04
C ARG A 680 -4.01 1.13 30.42
N LYS A 681 -4.31 2.42 30.60
CA LYS A 681 -4.89 2.93 31.84
C LYS A 681 -6.38 2.61 31.97
N MET A 682 -7.10 2.51 30.84
CA MET A 682 -8.57 2.41 30.80
C MET A 682 -9.08 0.97 30.67
N LYS A 683 -8.29 0.06 30.09
CA LYS A 683 -8.72 -1.34 29.88
C LYS A 683 -8.96 -2.07 31.20
N LYS A 684 -9.97 -2.94 31.23
CA LYS A 684 -10.38 -3.72 32.41
C LYS A 684 -9.91 -5.19 32.38
N ASP A 685 -9.58 -5.67 31.21
CA ASP A 685 -9.13 -7.05 30.94
C ASP A 685 -7.62 -7.22 31.16
N ASN A 686 -7.13 -8.48 31.01
CA ASN A 686 -5.72 -8.84 31.05
C ASN A 686 -5.17 -9.21 29.65
N ASN A 687 -5.92 -8.93 28.56
CA ASN A 687 -5.47 -9.21 27.20
C ASN A 687 -4.23 -8.37 26.85
N LEU A 688 -3.46 -8.87 25.91
CA LEU A 688 -2.20 -8.25 25.47
C LEU A 688 -2.44 -6.89 24.81
N LEU A 689 -1.59 -5.91 25.14
CA LEU A 689 -1.53 -4.62 24.48
C LEU A 689 -0.07 -4.25 24.24
N PHE A 690 0.36 -4.30 22.99
CA PHE A 690 1.72 -4.01 22.58
C PHE A 690 1.80 -2.76 21.72
N LEU A 691 2.82 -1.94 21.97
CA LEU A 691 3.31 -0.90 21.06
C LEU A 691 4.71 -1.28 20.59
N VAL A 692 4.92 -1.30 19.28
CA VAL A 692 6.23 -1.55 18.68
C VAL A 692 6.59 -0.44 17.71
N THR A 693 7.58 0.36 18.07
CA THR A 693 8.04 1.49 17.26
C THR A 693 9.32 1.14 16.53
N ASN A 694 9.29 1.22 15.19
CA ASN A 694 10.52 1.17 14.40
C ASN A 694 11.23 2.52 14.49
N MET A 695 12.37 2.56 15.21
CA MET A 695 13.08 3.81 15.51
C MET A 695 13.83 4.37 14.28
N ASP A 696 14.08 3.55 13.23
CA ASP A 696 14.86 3.91 12.05
C ASP A 696 13.99 4.15 10.80
N ALA A 697 12.68 3.92 10.88
CA ALA A 697 11.79 3.99 9.74
C ALA A 697 10.58 4.91 9.98
N GLY A 698 9.96 5.33 8.88
CA GLY A 698 8.70 6.09 8.84
C GLY A 698 7.50 5.22 8.45
N HIS A 699 6.53 5.85 7.78
CA HIS A 699 5.21 5.27 7.47
C HIS A 699 5.25 3.95 6.67
N SER A 700 6.23 3.80 5.79
CA SER A 700 6.34 2.61 4.93
C SER A 700 7.15 1.47 5.58
N GLY A 701 7.55 1.60 6.85
CA GLY A 701 8.39 0.63 7.54
C GLY A 701 9.85 0.63 7.06
N ALA A 702 10.58 -0.44 7.33
CA ALA A 702 11.97 -0.59 6.98
C ALA A 702 12.21 -0.58 5.46
N SER A 703 13.37 -0.09 5.02
CA SER A 703 13.77 -0.15 3.62
C SER A 703 14.35 -1.52 3.23
N GLY A 704 14.28 -1.83 1.92
CA GLY A 704 14.75 -3.12 1.40
C GLY A 704 13.66 -4.20 1.36
N ARG A 705 13.73 -5.04 0.31
CA ARG A 705 12.66 -6.01 -0.02
C ARG A 705 12.42 -7.11 1.02
N PHE A 706 13.41 -7.39 1.88
CA PHE A 706 13.27 -8.42 2.92
C PHE A 706 13.03 -7.83 4.31
N ASP A 707 13.50 -6.62 4.60
CA ASP A 707 13.35 -6.07 5.95
C ASP A 707 11.88 -5.72 6.25
N ASN A 708 11.10 -5.31 5.27
CA ASN A 708 9.65 -5.17 5.40
C ASN A 708 8.94 -6.49 5.79
N LEU A 709 9.47 -7.65 5.35
CA LEU A 709 8.91 -8.95 5.75
C LEU A 709 9.09 -9.25 7.24
N LYS A 710 10.06 -8.64 7.92
CA LYS A 710 10.22 -8.80 9.37
C LYS A 710 9.04 -8.18 10.13
N GLU A 711 8.50 -7.08 9.61
CA GLU A 711 7.32 -6.43 10.18
C GLU A 711 6.07 -7.29 9.95
N THR A 712 5.87 -7.78 8.73
CA THR A 712 4.78 -8.73 8.42
C THR A 712 4.89 -10.03 9.24
N ALA A 713 6.11 -10.56 9.40
CA ALA A 713 6.34 -11.75 10.20
C ALA A 713 6.01 -11.53 11.69
N LYS A 714 6.25 -10.32 12.23
CA LYS A 714 5.87 -9.91 13.58
C LYS A 714 4.35 -9.89 13.76
N GLU A 715 3.64 -9.28 12.83
CA GLU A 715 2.17 -9.20 12.82
C GLU A 715 1.53 -10.59 12.73
N TYR A 716 2.01 -11.41 11.80
CA TYR A 716 1.49 -12.77 11.62
C TYR A 716 1.87 -13.70 12.76
N ALA A 717 3.08 -13.56 13.33
CA ALA A 717 3.48 -14.32 14.51
C ALA A 717 2.57 -14.04 15.70
N PHE A 718 2.16 -12.77 15.92
CA PHE A 718 1.23 -12.40 16.97
C PHE A 718 -0.11 -13.16 16.81
N ILE A 719 -0.68 -13.11 15.62
CA ILE A 719 -1.96 -13.76 15.29
C ILE A 719 -1.84 -15.31 15.43
N LEU A 720 -0.79 -15.88 14.85
CA LEU A 720 -0.54 -17.32 14.86
C LEU A 720 -0.30 -17.88 16.26
N GLN A 721 0.36 -17.11 17.14
CA GLN A 721 0.54 -17.47 18.54
C GLN A 721 -0.77 -17.53 19.31
N LEU A 722 -1.65 -16.55 19.10
CA LEU A 722 -2.97 -16.52 19.73
C LEU A 722 -3.86 -17.70 19.30
N GLU A 723 -3.62 -18.25 18.10
CA GLU A 723 -4.28 -19.44 17.57
C GLU A 723 -3.55 -20.75 17.89
N GLY A 724 -2.39 -20.70 18.56
CA GLY A 724 -1.58 -21.89 18.84
C GLY A 724 -1.01 -22.55 17.59
N LYS A 725 -0.86 -21.82 16.48
CA LYS A 725 -0.41 -22.30 15.14
C LYS A 725 1.04 -21.89 14.86
N THR A 726 1.95 -22.27 15.74
CA THR A 726 3.38 -21.89 15.70
C THR A 726 4.30 -22.96 15.12
N ASN A 727 3.76 -23.87 14.32
CA ASN A 727 4.52 -24.96 13.67
C ASN A 727 4.91 -24.58 12.24
#